data_635231f5ad6570bfc3b5d7050f931419
#
_entry.id   635231f5ad6570bfc3b5d7050f931419
#
_cell.length_a   1.000
_cell.length_b   1.000
_cell.length_c   1.000
_cell.angle_alpha   90.00
_cell.angle_beta   90.00
_cell.angle_gamma   90.00
#
_symmetry.space_group_name_H-M   'P 1'
#
loop_
_entity.id
_entity.type
_entity.pdbx_description
1 polymer ?
#
loop_
_entity_poly.entity_id
_entity_poly.type
_entity_poly.pdbx_seq_one_letter_code
_entity_poly.pdbx_strand_id
1 'polypeptide(L)'
;MGRTQAKSNSAMSSPVGVKSLLVFTVLLLAWMAGFLSRLFAVIRFESIIHEFDPWFNYRATAHMVKNGYYNFLNWFDERAWYPLGRIVGGTVYPGLMVTSGSIHYVLNLLNIPVHIRDICVFLAPIFSGLTAIATYFLTKEIWSAGAGLFAACFIAVVPGYISRSVAGSYDNEGIAIFALMFTYFLWVKSVKTGSLFWATMASLSYFYMVSAWGGYVYIINLIPLHIFTLLLMGRFSHRVYTAYTTFYILGLICSMQIPFVGFQPIRTSEHMAAAGVFALLNAVAVLKYLQSVMTQAEFRHFFIVAAGTAAGLVFLVVVGLTWMGVVAPWSGRFYSLWDTGYAKIHIPIIASVSEHQPTTWFSFFFDLHILVATFPVGLWYCIKNINDERVFIVLFAVSAVYFAGVMVRLMLTLTPVVCVLGGIAFSQLFEVYLKEEEPSRPSVGDSSDDDEDGEKNNRYDKAGKLRKMRHEQQATNDGLGVNIRSMVIVAVLMILMMFSVHCTWVTSNAYSSPSIVLASYGQDGSRQILDDFREAYYWLAQNTDDDARVMSWWDYGYQIAGMANRTTLVDNNTWNNSHIALVGKAMSSNETAAYGIMTALDVDYVLVIFGGVIGYSGDDINKFLWMVRIAEGEHPKEIRESDYFTDRGEFRVDSEGSSTLLNCLMYKLSYYRFGELKLDFRTPPGFDRTRNTVIGNKDFKLTYLEEAYTTEHWLVRIYRVKKPDEFNRPRIPVSQRKVRRRNVFITKKELYSDHDTSKKRRGAIKNRPVVVKGHRPKAKPT
;
A
#
# COMPACT_ATOMS: atom_id res chain seq x y z
N MET A 1 3.62 56.64 17.79
CA MET A 1 2.72 55.60 17.26
C MET A 1 2.65 55.51 15.74
N GLY A 2 3.48 56.23 14.98
CA GLY A 2 3.43 56.26 13.49
C GLY A 2 4.50 55.46 12.75
N ARG A 3 5.38 54.71 13.41
CA ARG A 3 6.48 53.94 12.75
C ARG A 3 6.31 52.42 12.72
N THR A 4 5.32 51.88 13.40
CA THR A 4 5.09 50.41 13.47
C THR A 4 4.10 49.90 12.42
N GLN A 5 3.25 50.75 11.83
CA GLN A 5 2.33 50.31 10.77
C GLN A 5 2.94 50.26 9.35
N ALA A 6 4.00 51.03 9.13
CA ALA A 6 4.67 51.04 7.83
C ALA A 6 5.53 49.78 7.57
N LYS A 7 5.96 49.07 8.59
CA LYS A 7 6.75 47.84 8.45
C LYS A 7 5.94 46.57 8.11
N SER A 8 4.65 46.54 8.43
CA SER A 8 3.82 45.36 8.14
C SER A 8 3.33 45.31 6.68
N ASN A 9 3.09 46.48 6.09
CA ASN A 9 2.64 46.57 4.68
C ASN A 9 3.78 46.41 3.66
N SER A 10 5.04 46.64 4.05
CA SER A 10 6.18 46.47 3.14
C SER A 10 6.67 45.04 2.98
N ALA A 11 6.31 44.15 3.92
CA ALA A 11 6.71 42.74 3.87
C ALA A 11 5.94 41.92 2.80
N MET A 12 4.68 42.29 2.53
CA MET A 12 3.88 41.63 1.48
C MET A 12 4.14 42.15 0.09
N SER A 13 4.71 43.35 -0.07
CA SER A 13 5.06 43.91 -1.37
C SER A 13 6.51 43.63 -1.82
N SER A 14 7.30 42.91 -1.00
CA SER A 14 8.64 42.48 -1.39
C SER A 14 8.56 41.31 -2.36
N PRO A 15 9.43 41.21 -3.38
CA PRO A 15 9.43 40.10 -4.33
C PRO A 15 9.62 38.74 -3.65
N VAL A 16 10.25 38.70 -2.47
CA VAL A 16 10.38 37.51 -1.63
C VAL A 16 9.04 37.10 -1.02
N GLY A 17 8.24 38.07 -0.54
CA GLY A 17 6.90 37.79 0.03
C GLY A 17 5.93 37.23 -1.00
N VAL A 18 5.92 37.80 -2.21
CA VAL A 18 5.08 37.33 -3.33
C VAL A 18 5.45 35.91 -3.74
N LYS A 19 6.75 35.61 -3.84
CA LYS A 19 7.23 34.24 -4.16
C LYS A 19 6.81 33.22 -3.11
N SER A 20 6.93 33.56 -1.83
CA SER A 20 6.51 32.65 -0.75
C SER A 20 5.01 32.43 -0.75
N LEU A 21 4.21 33.47 -0.99
CA LEU A 21 2.76 33.36 -1.12
C LEU A 21 2.37 32.45 -2.30
N LEU A 22 3.03 32.61 -3.45
CA LEU A 22 2.77 31.78 -4.62
C LEU A 22 3.08 30.30 -4.35
N VAL A 23 4.22 30.01 -3.73
CA VAL A 23 4.58 28.63 -3.33
C VAL A 23 3.54 28.05 -2.38
N PHE A 24 3.14 28.82 -1.37
CA PHE A 24 2.11 28.37 -0.43
C PHE A 24 0.78 28.10 -1.13
N THR A 25 0.35 28.98 -2.04
CA THR A 25 -0.90 28.81 -2.79
C THR A 25 -0.86 27.57 -3.67
N VAL A 26 0.23 27.33 -4.39
CA VAL A 26 0.37 26.14 -5.25
C VAL A 26 0.38 24.86 -4.41
N LEU A 27 1.08 24.84 -3.26
CA LEU A 27 1.07 23.68 -2.36
C LEU A 27 -0.30 23.43 -1.75
N LEU A 28 -1.03 24.48 -1.38
CA LEU A 28 -2.40 24.33 -0.88
C LEU A 28 -3.33 23.76 -1.96
N LEU A 29 -3.22 24.25 -3.20
CA LEU A 29 -3.98 23.71 -4.33
C LEU A 29 -3.60 22.26 -4.63
N ALA A 30 -2.32 21.90 -4.56
CA ALA A 30 -1.87 20.51 -4.72
C ALA A 30 -2.43 19.60 -3.61
N TRP A 31 -2.42 20.08 -2.37
CA TRP A 31 -3.04 19.35 -1.24
C TRP A 31 -4.54 19.13 -1.47
N MET A 32 -5.24 20.19 -1.86
CA MET A 32 -6.68 20.11 -2.16
C MET A 32 -6.97 19.19 -3.35
N ALA A 33 -6.20 19.28 -4.42
CA ALA A 33 -6.35 18.39 -5.58
C ALA A 33 -6.11 16.92 -5.21
N GLY A 34 -5.08 16.65 -4.40
CA GLY A 34 -4.81 15.31 -3.88
C GLY A 34 -5.94 14.77 -3.01
N PHE A 35 -6.51 15.59 -2.14
CA PHE A 35 -7.64 15.21 -1.31
C PHE A 35 -8.91 14.99 -2.12
N LEU A 36 -9.30 15.94 -2.96
CA LEU A 36 -10.56 15.90 -3.72
C LEU A 36 -10.56 14.80 -4.79
N SER A 37 -9.43 14.54 -5.43
CA SER A 37 -9.33 13.49 -6.45
C SER A 37 -9.57 12.08 -5.92
N ARG A 38 -9.49 11.89 -4.62
CA ARG A 38 -9.71 10.59 -3.96
C ARG A 38 -11.13 10.39 -3.43
N LEU A 39 -11.99 11.38 -3.55
CA LEU A 39 -13.34 11.35 -3.00
C LEU A 39 -14.42 10.80 -3.93
N PHE A 40 -14.08 10.40 -5.15
CA PHE A 40 -15.09 9.91 -6.12
C PHE A 40 -15.93 8.74 -5.59
N ALA A 41 -15.30 7.80 -4.87
CA ALA A 41 -16.01 6.68 -4.29
C ALA A 41 -17.04 7.11 -3.23
N VAL A 42 -16.67 8.06 -2.37
CA VAL A 42 -17.57 8.60 -1.34
C VAL A 42 -18.74 9.38 -1.97
N ILE A 43 -18.47 10.15 -3.01
CA ILE A 43 -19.52 10.94 -3.71
C ILE A 43 -20.49 10.03 -4.47
N ARG A 44 -19.97 8.98 -5.11
CA ARG A 44 -20.79 8.08 -5.95
C ARG A 44 -21.57 7.05 -5.14
N PHE A 45 -21.04 6.60 -4.03
CA PHE A 45 -21.64 5.57 -3.19
C PHE A 45 -21.99 6.16 -1.83
N GLU A 46 -21.13 5.97 -0.86
CA GLU A 46 -21.27 6.51 0.50
C GLU A 46 -19.91 6.41 1.24
N SER A 47 -19.84 6.95 2.45
CA SER A 47 -18.67 6.78 3.32
C SER A 47 -18.61 5.34 3.84
N ILE A 48 -17.91 4.49 3.11
CA ILE A 48 -17.78 3.05 3.39
C ILE A 48 -16.32 2.63 3.23
N ILE A 49 -15.93 1.63 4.00
CA ILE A 49 -14.62 1.01 3.88
C ILE A 49 -14.67 -0.03 2.76
N HIS A 50 -13.71 0.04 1.83
CA HIS A 50 -13.62 -0.81 0.66
C HIS A 50 -12.63 -1.96 0.88
N GLU A 51 -12.66 -2.96 -0.03
CA GLU A 51 -11.72 -4.06 -0.10
C GLU A 51 -11.75 -5.00 1.13
N PHE A 52 -10.71 -5.82 1.28
CA PHE A 52 -10.64 -6.88 2.27
C PHE A 52 -9.81 -6.47 3.50
N ASP A 53 -8.55 -6.13 3.31
CA ASP A 53 -7.61 -5.76 4.38
C ASP A 53 -8.04 -4.53 5.20
N PRO A 54 -8.63 -3.49 4.60
CA PRO A 54 -9.16 -2.35 5.33
C PRO A 54 -10.20 -2.69 6.40
N TRP A 55 -10.97 -3.75 6.23
CA TRP A 55 -11.94 -4.18 7.24
C TRP A 55 -11.28 -4.74 8.48
N PHE A 56 -10.19 -5.47 8.34
CA PHE A 56 -9.40 -5.90 9.49
C PHE A 56 -8.77 -4.72 10.22
N ASN A 57 -8.18 -3.79 9.48
CA ASN A 57 -7.58 -2.59 10.04
C ASN A 57 -8.61 -1.73 10.79
N TYR A 58 -9.80 -1.59 10.21
CA TYR A 58 -10.90 -0.90 10.87
C TYR A 58 -11.35 -1.61 12.16
N ARG A 59 -11.52 -2.93 12.12
CA ARG A 59 -11.89 -3.73 13.30
C ARG A 59 -10.85 -3.62 14.40
N ALA A 60 -9.57 -3.68 14.06
CA ALA A 60 -8.47 -3.50 15.00
C ALA A 60 -8.45 -2.10 15.61
N THR A 61 -8.66 -1.07 14.79
CA THR A 61 -8.75 0.32 15.25
C THR A 61 -9.94 0.54 16.18
N ALA A 62 -11.10 0.01 15.83
CA ALA A 62 -12.29 0.10 16.67
C ALA A 62 -12.09 -0.60 18.02
N HIS A 63 -11.43 -1.75 18.04
CA HIS A 63 -11.07 -2.45 19.27
C HIS A 63 -10.11 -1.63 20.12
N MET A 64 -9.09 -1.03 19.52
CA MET A 64 -8.13 -0.19 20.23
C MET A 64 -8.79 1.06 20.83
N VAL A 65 -9.64 1.73 20.07
CA VAL A 65 -10.37 2.93 20.55
C VAL A 65 -11.29 2.61 21.71
N LYS A 66 -11.94 1.42 21.66
CA LYS A 66 -12.87 0.99 22.71
C LYS A 66 -12.17 0.52 23.99
N ASN A 67 -11.09 -0.23 23.88
CA ASN A 67 -10.45 -0.95 24.99
C ASN A 67 -9.11 -0.36 25.41
N GLY A 68 -8.57 0.60 24.68
CA GLY A 68 -7.28 1.21 24.93
C GLY A 68 -6.09 0.49 24.31
N TYR A 69 -4.97 1.19 24.23
CA TYR A 69 -3.77 0.73 23.52
C TYR A 69 -3.13 -0.51 24.13
N TYR A 70 -3.00 -0.58 25.46
CA TYR A 70 -2.38 -1.73 26.11
C TYR A 70 -3.21 -3.00 25.96
N ASN A 71 -4.52 -2.91 26.04
CA ASN A 71 -5.40 -4.05 25.79
C ASN A 71 -5.34 -4.49 24.31
N PHE A 72 -5.18 -3.55 23.40
CA PHE A 72 -4.96 -3.88 21.99
C PHE A 72 -3.64 -4.62 21.77
N LEU A 73 -2.55 -4.25 22.42
CA LEU A 73 -1.27 -4.96 22.30
C LEU A 73 -1.34 -6.41 22.81
N ASN A 74 -2.23 -6.71 23.74
CA ASN A 74 -2.44 -8.03 24.29
C ASN A 74 -3.68 -8.73 23.70
N TRP A 75 -4.27 -8.17 22.66
CA TRP A 75 -5.48 -8.69 22.08
C TRP A 75 -5.25 -10.03 21.38
N PHE A 76 -5.98 -11.04 21.83
CA PHE A 76 -6.09 -12.33 21.18
C PHE A 76 -7.46 -12.40 20.48
N ASP A 77 -7.46 -12.57 19.16
CA ASP A 77 -8.68 -12.67 18.34
C ASP A 77 -9.15 -14.13 18.26
N GLU A 78 -10.19 -14.46 18.99
CA GLU A 78 -10.82 -15.79 18.98
C GLU A 78 -11.75 -15.99 17.78
N ARG A 79 -12.12 -14.93 17.07
CA ARG A 79 -13.04 -14.95 15.93
C ARG A 79 -12.35 -15.16 14.58
N ALA A 80 -11.05 -15.35 14.57
CA ALA A 80 -10.29 -15.66 13.37
C ALA A 80 -9.54 -16.97 13.53
N TRP A 81 -9.35 -17.70 12.46
CA TRP A 81 -8.55 -18.94 12.45
C TRP A 81 -9.03 -20.01 13.44
N TYR A 82 -10.33 -20.19 13.52
CA TYR A 82 -10.87 -21.24 14.38
C TYR A 82 -10.32 -22.64 14.00
N PRO A 83 -9.95 -23.51 14.94
CA PRO A 83 -10.00 -23.36 16.39
C PRO A 83 -8.75 -22.72 17.03
N LEU A 84 -7.79 -22.26 16.24
CA LEU A 84 -6.48 -21.82 16.73
C LEU A 84 -6.51 -20.42 17.34
N GLY A 85 -7.28 -19.50 16.76
CA GLY A 85 -7.25 -18.09 17.08
C GLY A 85 -5.99 -17.37 16.56
N ARG A 86 -5.90 -16.07 16.78
CA ARG A 86 -4.78 -15.25 16.35
C ARG A 86 -4.39 -14.23 17.42
N ILE A 87 -3.09 -14.11 17.67
CA ILE A 87 -2.54 -12.99 18.45
C ILE A 87 -2.45 -11.79 17.52
N VAL A 88 -3.25 -10.76 17.75
CA VAL A 88 -3.30 -9.58 16.86
C VAL A 88 -2.31 -8.51 17.30
N GLY A 89 -2.27 -8.16 18.59
CA GLY A 89 -1.49 -7.02 19.07
C GLY A 89 0.01 -7.06 18.80
N GLY A 90 0.61 -8.26 18.84
CA GLY A 90 2.04 -8.48 18.59
C GLY A 90 2.40 -8.86 17.15
N THR A 91 1.42 -8.95 16.25
CA THR A 91 1.61 -9.45 14.87
C THR A 91 1.17 -8.47 13.78
N VAL A 92 0.83 -7.25 14.15
CA VAL A 92 0.43 -6.18 13.22
C VAL A 92 1.26 -4.92 13.47
N TYR A 93 1.40 -4.12 12.42
CA TYR A 93 2.01 -2.80 12.53
C TYR A 93 1.02 -1.81 13.15
N PRO A 94 1.29 -1.26 14.34
CA PRO A 94 0.29 -0.47 15.08
C PRO A 94 0.14 0.97 14.57
N GLY A 95 1.02 1.45 13.69
CA GLY A 95 1.08 2.86 13.32
C GLY A 95 -0.20 3.41 12.70
N LEU A 96 -0.88 2.64 11.85
CA LEU A 96 -2.15 3.04 11.24
C LEU A 96 -3.25 3.19 12.29
N MET A 97 -3.41 2.20 13.16
CA MET A 97 -4.41 2.19 14.22
C MET A 97 -4.16 3.31 15.24
N VAL A 98 -2.92 3.50 15.64
CA VAL A 98 -2.52 4.57 16.57
C VAL A 98 -2.76 5.95 15.97
N THR A 99 -2.46 6.15 14.69
CA THR A 99 -2.70 7.42 14.00
C THR A 99 -4.19 7.75 13.98
N SER A 100 -5.02 6.81 13.56
CA SER A 100 -6.48 7.00 13.52
C SER A 100 -7.07 7.19 14.92
N GLY A 101 -6.65 6.40 15.89
CA GLY A 101 -7.09 6.52 17.28
C GLY A 101 -6.67 7.83 17.92
N SER A 102 -5.49 8.33 17.61
CA SER A 102 -5.01 9.65 18.11
C SER A 102 -5.83 10.80 17.54
N ILE A 103 -6.14 10.75 16.24
CA ILE A 103 -7.01 11.75 15.61
C ILE A 103 -8.40 11.73 16.24
N HIS A 104 -8.97 10.55 16.43
CA HIS A 104 -10.26 10.40 17.10
C HIS A 104 -10.24 10.94 18.51
N TYR A 105 -9.20 10.67 19.30
CA TYR A 105 -9.05 11.19 20.65
C TYR A 105 -8.96 12.73 20.68
N VAL A 106 -8.18 13.32 19.79
CA VAL A 106 -8.04 14.79 19.69
C VAL A 106 -9.36 15.44 19.29
N LEU A 107 -10.08 14.88 18.31
CA LEU A 107 -11.38 15.40 17.90
C LEU A 107 -12.42 15.32 19.03
N ASN A 108 -12.42 14.25 19.80
CA ASN A 108 -13.29 14.12 20.97
C ASN A 108 -12.92 15.14 22.08
N LEU A 109 -11.62 15.41 22.26
CA LEU A 109 -11.16 16.43 23.21
C LEU A 109 -11.63 17.84 22.80
N LEU A 110 -11.70 18.10 21.49
CA LEU A 110 -12.22 19.35 20.93
C LEU A 110 -13.76 19.39 20.87
N ASN A 111 -14.45 18.37 21.39
CA ASN A 111 -15.91 18.20 21.32
C ASN A 111 -16.47 18.16 19.90
N ILE A 112 -15.70 17.65 18.94
CA ILE A 112 -16.15 17.39 17.59
C ILE A 112 -16.53 15.90 17.48
N PRO A 113 -17.82 15.53 17.46
CA PRO A 113 -18.23 14.13 17.42
C PRO A 113 -18.10 13.58 16.01
N VAL A 114 -17.03 12.84 15.76
CA VAL A 114 -16.80 12.12 14.51
C VAL A 114 -16.66 10.63 14.80
N HIS A 115 -17.39 9.81 14.03
CA HIS A 115 -17.29 8.36 14.17
C HIS A 115 -15.93 7.86 13.66
N ILE A 116 -15.36 6.87 14.33
CA ILE A 116 -14.05 6.31 13.93
C ILE A 116 -14.02 5.78 12.49
N ARG A 117 -15.14 5.29 11.97
CA ARG A 117 -15.25 4.85 10.58
C ARG A 117 -14.99 5.99 9.61
N ASP A 118 -15.53 7.17 9.86
CA ASP A 118 -15.34 8.32 8.97
C ASP A 118 -13.88 8.80 9.00
N ILE A 119 -13.23 8.75 10.15
CA ILE A 119 -11.80 9.03 10.27
C ILE A 119 -11.00 8.02 9.45
N CYS A 120 -11.30 6.74 9.54
CA CYS A 120 -10.64 5.69 8.76
C CYS A 120 -10.85 5.87 7.25
N VAL A 121 -12.03 6.28 6.83
CA VAL A 121 -12.33 6.51 5.40
C VAL A 121 -11.54 7.67 4.83
N PHE A 122 -11.39 8.78 5.57
CA PHE A 122 -10.74 9.99 5.08
C PHE A 122 -9.24 10.09 5.40
N LEU A 123 -8.67 9.14 6.11
CA LEU A 123 -7.27 9.20 6.53
C LEU A 123 -6.31 9.21 5.33
N ALA A 124 -6.47 8.30 4.39
CA ALA A 124 -5.61 8.19 3.22
C ALA A 124 -5.65 9.42 2.31
N PRO A 125 -6.80 10.04 1.98
CA PRO A 125 -6.85 11.31 1.29
C PRO A 125 -6.13 12.46 1.99
N ILE A 126 -6.25 12.59 3.31
CA ILE A 126 -5.55 13.61 4.10
C ILE A 126 -4.04 13.42 4.00
N PHE A 127 -3.55 12.19 4.20
CA PHE A 127 -2.13 11.88 4.10
C PHE A 127 -1.58 12.03 2.67
N SER A 128 -2.40 11.89 1.64
CA SER A 128 -1.98 12.16 0.26
C SER A 128 -1.56 13.60 0.04
N GLY A 129 -2.28 14.55 0.62
CA GLY A 129 -1.90 15.96 0.59
C GLY A 129 -0.59 16.23 1.34
N LEU A 130 -0.41 15.60 2.50
CA LEU A 130 0.85 15.68 3.24
C LEU A 130 2.03 15.07 2.46
N THR A 131 1.79 14.00 1.71
CA THR A 131 2.78 13.39 0.81
C THR A 131 3.20 14.36 -0.30
N ALA A 132 2.27 15.11 -0.87
CA ALA A 132 2.58 16.15 -1.86
C ALA A 132 3.52 17.22 -1.29
N ILE A 133 3.27 17.67 -0.07
CA ILE A 133 4.12 18.64 0.64
C ILE A 133 5.51 18.03 0.92
N ALA A 134 5.58 16.79 1.40
CA ALA A 134 6.84 16.11 1.66
C ALA A 134 7.66 15.94 0.37
N THR A 135 7.02 15.62 -0.74
CA THR A 135 7.66 15.51 -2.07
C THR A 135 8.20 16.84 -2.55
N TYR A 136 7.46 17.93 -2.31
CA TYR A 136 7.97 19.29 -2.59
C TYR A 136 9.26 19.57 -1.84
N PHE A 137 9.30 19.32 -0.55
CA PHE A 137 10.50 19.57 0.26
C PHE A 137 11.68 18.70 -0.19
N LEU A 138 11.45 17.43 -0.45
CA LEU A 138 12.50 16.54 -0.96
C LEU A 138 13.08 17.03 -2.28
N THR A 139 12.22 17.36 -3.23
CA THR A 139 12.66 17.80 -4.57
C THR A 139 13.34 19.16 -4.51
N LYS A 140 12.88 20.05 -3.62
CA LYS A 140 13.54 21.33 -3.38
C LYS A 140 14.96 21.17 -2.86
N GLU A 141 15.21 20.22 -1.96
CA GLU A 141 16.55 19.95 -1.44
C GLU A 141 17.45 19.27 -2.50
N ILE A 142 16.89 18.48 -3.40
CA ILE A 142 17.63 17.80 -4.48
C ILE A 142 17.95 18.74 -5.64
N TRP A 143 17.02 19.59 -6.07
CA TRP A 143 17.14 20.41 -7.27
C TRP A 143 16.76 21.86 -7.03
N SER A 144 15.47 22.18 -7.10
CA SER A 144 14.97 23.55 -6.99
C SER A 144 13.52 23.60 -6.48
N ALA A 145 13.08 24.79 -6.06
CA ALA A 145 11.69 24.98 -5.64
C ALA A 145 10.69 24.79 -6.78
N GLY A 146 11.04 25.21 -8.01
CA GLY A 146 10.19 25.00 -9.19
C GLY A 146 9.98 23.53 -9.51
N ALA A 147 11.05 22.74 -9.48
CA ALA A 147 10.97 21.27 -9.61
C ALA A 147 10.12 20.65 -8.49
N GLY A 148 10.25 21.16 -7.27
CA GLY A 148 9.45 20.72 -6.13
C GLY A 148 7.95 20.95 -6.32
N LEU A 149 7.55 22.08 -6.87
CA LEU A 149 6.13 22.38 -7.16
C LEU A 149 5.55 21.44 -8.22
N PHE A 150 6.30 21.18 -9.30
CA PHE A 150 5.88 20.18 -10.30
C PHE A 150 5.76 18.78 -9.69
N ALA A 151 6.73 18.35 -8.91
CA ALA A 151 6.70 17.06 -8.25
C ALA A 151 5.50 16.92 -7.28
N ALA A 152 5.19 17.95 -6.51
CA ALA A 152 4.03 17.97 -5.62
C ALA A 152 2.71 17.86 -6.40
N CYS A 153 2.57 18.59 -7.50
CA CYS A 153 1.38 18.48 -8.35
C CYS A 153 1.25 17.09 -8.98
N PHE A 154 2.34 16.50 -9.44
CA PHE A 154 2.30 15.17 -10.04
C PHE A 154 1.92 14.09 -9.02
N ILE A 155 2.55 14.07 -7.85
CA ILE A 155 2.23 13.07 -6.82
C ILE A 155 0.81 13.21 -6.28
N ALA A 156 0.26 14.41 -6.30
CA ALA A 156 -1.11 14.66 -5.84
C ALA A 156 -2.16 13.97 -6.73
N VAL A 157 -1.93 13.89 -8.04
CA VAL A 157 -2.93 13.44 -9.01
C VAL A 157 -2.56 12.15 -9.75
N VAL A 158 -1.35 11.63 -9.60
CA VAL A 158 -0.89 10.45 -10.33
C VAL A 158 -1.68 9.19 -9.93
N PRO A 159 -2.19 8.40 -10.91
CA PRO A 159 -2.99 7.21 -10.60
C PRO A 159 -2.23 6.12 -9.84
N GLY A 160 -0.93 6.00 -10.06
CA GLY A 160 -0.11 5.00 -9.38
C GLY A 160 -0.08 5.12 -7.85
N TYR A 161 -0.28 6.33 -7.32
CA TYR A 161 -0.44 6.54 -5.88
C TYR A 161 -1.90 6.51 -5.45
N ILE A 162 -2.80 7.05 -6.26
CA ILE A 162 -4.25 7.07 -5.96
C ILE A 162 -4.80 5.66 -5.82
N SER A 163 -4.31 4.69 -6.56
CA SER A 163 -4.78 3.30 -6.50
C SER A 163 -4.79 2.68 -5.09
N ARG A 164 -3.92 3.17 -4.20
CA ARG A 164 -3.80 2.69 -2.81
C ARG A 164 -4.18 3.74 -1.75
N SER A 165 -4.67 4.89 -2.14
CA SER A 165 -5.00 5.98 -1.24
C SER A 165 -6.37 6.61 -1.48
N VAL A 166 -7.27 5.90 -2.16
CA VAL A 166 -8.66 6.31 -2.37
C VAL A 166 -9.39 6.39 -1.03
N ALA A 167 -10.36 7.28 -0.90
CA ALA A 167 -11.21 7.34 0.28
C ALA A 167 -11.93 6.00 0.52
N GLY A 168 -11.83 5.48 1.73
CA GLY A 168 -12.31 4.16 2.10
C GLY A 168 -11.28 3.03 1.99
N SER A 169 -10.15 3.25 1.37
CA SER A 169 -9.02 2.33 1.36
C SER A 169 -8.15 2.54 2.62
N TYR A 170 -8.60 1.99 3.73
CA TYR A 170 -7.93 2.12 5.03
C TYR A 170 -6.84 1.07 5.18
N ASP A 171 -5.72 1.26 4.46
CA ASP A 171 -4.58 0.35 4.49
C ASP A 171 -3.30 1.07 4.95
N ASN A 172 -2.34 0.29 5.41
CA ASN A 172 -1.04 0.76 5.88
C ASN A 172 -0.31 1.62 4.83
N GLU A 173 -0.47 1.28 3.55
CA GLU A 173 0.16 1.98 2.43
C GLU A 173 -0.29 3.44 2.31
N GLY A 174 -1.51 3.76 2.74
CA GLY A 174 -2.03 5.13 2.71
C GLY A 174 -1.20 6.14 3.50
N ILE A 175 -0.68 5.72 4.65
CA ILE A 175 0.20 6.57 5.50
C ILE A 175 1.69 6.30 5.25
N ALA A 176 2.03 5.11 4.77
CA ALA A 176 3.40 4.67 4.61
C ALA A 176 4.15 5.48 3.54
N ILE A 177 3.51 5.86 2.46
CA ILE A 177 4.13 6.66 1.41
C ILE A 177 4.49 8.06 1.91
N PHE A 178 3.63 8.66 2.73
CA PHE A 178 3.98 9.92 3.41
C PHE A 178 5.23 9.73 4.29
N ALA A 179 5.25 8.72 5.13
CA ALA A 179 6.38 8.42 6.01
C ALA A 179 7.67 8.16 5.21
N LEU A 180 7.58 7.44 4.10
CA LEU A 180 8.69 7.16 3.19
C LEU A 180 9.28 8.46 2.63
N MET A 181 8.46 9.31 2.05
CA MET A 181 8.90 10.55 1.43
C MET A 181 9.43 11.56 2.45
N PHE A 182 8.80 11.65 3.61
CA PHE A 182 9.24 12.53 4.68
C PHE A 182 10.57 12.06 5.28
N THR A 183 10.76 10.76 5.46
CA THR A 183 12.04 10.19 5.92
C THR A 183 13.17 10.48 4.92
N TYR A 184 12.91 10.35 3.63
CA TYR A 184 13.89 10.67 2.60
C TYR A 184 14.23 12.14 2.52
N PHE A 185 13.23 13.02 2.68
CA PHE A 185 13.49 14.44 2.78
C PHE A 185 14.42 14.77 3.95
N LEU A 186 14.12 14.26 5.14
CA LEU A 186 14.93 14.49 6.33
C LEU A 186 16.32 13.88 6.21
N TRP A 187 16.44 12.71 5.59
CA TRP A 187 17.72 12.08 5.31
C TRP A 187 18.60 12.91 4.37
N VAL A 188 18.06 13.34 3.24
CA VAL A 188 18.78 14.18 2.29
C VAL A 188 19.22 15.49 2.94
N LYS A 189 18.35 16.12 3.72
CA LYS A 189 18.69 17.31 4.47
C LYS A 189 19.76 17.10 5.51
N SER A 190 19.73 15.97 6.21
CA SER A 190 20.73 15.55 7.17
C SER A 190 22.10 15.36 6.51
N VAL A 191 22.16 14.71 5.37
CA VAL A 191 23.41 14.52 4.59
C VAL A 191 23.95 15.87 4.09
N LYS A 192 23.09 16.75 3.64
CA LYS A 192 23.45 18.07 3.11
C LYS A 192 23.99 19.02 4.18
N THR A 193 23.36 19.03 5.35
CA THR A 193 23.70 19.96 6.45
C THR A 193 24.71 19.37 7.44
N GLY A 194 24.72 18.05 7.61
CA GLY A 194 25.51 17.37 8.66
C GLY A 194 25.04 17.64 10.08
N SER A 195 23.79 18.12 10.26
CA SER A 195 23.22 18.46 11.56
C SER A 195 22.71 17.23 12.29
N LEU A 196 23.00 17.12 13.57
CA LEU A 196 22.44 16.11 14.47
C LEU A 196 20.92 16.21 14.59
N PHE A 197 20.39 17.43 14.58
CA PHE A 197 18.94 17.66 14.66
C PHE A 197 18.21 16.98 13.51
N TRP A 198 18.63 17.24 12.27
CA TRP A 198 18.00 16.64 11.11
C TRP A 198 18.18 15.11 11.06
N ALA A 199 19.32 14.61 11.48
CA ALA A 199 19.55 13.16 11.57
C ALA A 199 18.62 12.50 12.62
N THR A 200 18.43 13.14 13.77
CA THR A 200 17.48 12.69 14.79
C THR A 200 16.04 12.71 14.30
N MET A 201 15.65 13.77 13.60
CA MET A 201 14.31 13.86 12.99
C MET A 201 14.09 12.79 11.92
N ALA A 202 15.12 12.50 11.12
CA ALA A 202 15.09 11.39 10.17
C ALA A 202 14.90 10.04 10.85
N SER A 203 15.57 9.81 11.98
CA SER A 203 15.39 8.60 12.78
C SER A 203 13.98 8.46 13.34
N LEU A 204 13.38 9.54 13.83
CA LEU A 204 12.01 9.54 14.33
C LEU A 204 10.99 9.30 13.20
N SER A 205 11.20 9.88 12.03
CA SER A 205 10.36 9.61 10.86
C SER A 205 10.49 8.15 10.40
N TYR A 206 11.70 7.60 10.44
CA TYR A 206 11.93 6.18 10.19
C TYR A 206 11.22 5.29 11.21
N PHE A 207 11.24 5.66 12.47
CA PHE A 207 10.47 4.95 13.52
C PHE A 207 8.97 4.93 13.21
N TYR A 208 8.41 6.06 12.79
CA TYR A 208 7.01 6.11 12.36
C TYR A 208 6.75 5.17 11.17
N MET A 209 7.64 5.15 10.18
CA MET A 209 7.54 4.25 9.03
C MET A 209 7.60 2.77 9.44
N VAL A 210 8.47 2.41 10.37
CA VAL A 210 8.55 1.04 10.92
C VAL A 210 7.26 0.64 11.61
N SER A 211 6.65 1.56 12.34
CA SER A 211 5.36 1.32 12.99
C SER A 211 4.19 1.20 12.00
N ALA A 212 4.32 1.78 10.82
CA ALA A 212 3.24 1.88 9.85
C ALA A 212 3.19 0.71 8.86
N TRP A 213 4.34 0.30 8.30
CA TRP A 213 4.35 -0.66 7.20
C TRP A 213 5.65 -1.45 7.12
N GLY A 214 5.57 -2.71 6.69
CA GLY A 214 6.73 -3.58 6.46
C GLY A 214 7.68 -3.11 5.35
N GLY A 215 7.27 -2.17 4.52
CA GLY A 215 8.11 -1.53 3.52
C GLY A 215 9.27 -0.68 4.09
N TYR A 216 9.38 -0.54 5.41
CA TYR A 216 10.54 0.09 6.05
C TYR A 216 11.86 -0.60 5.71
N VAL A 217 11.83 -1.88 5.35
CA VAL A 217 12.99 -2.64 4.90
C VAL A 217 13.63 -1.98 3.67
N TYR A 218 12.83 -1.37 2.81
CA TYR A 218 13.35 -0.63 1.67
C TYR A 218 14.20 0.57 2.10
N ILE A 219 13.76 1.33 3.11
CA ILE A 219 14.50 2.47 3.65
C ILE A 219 15.83 2.01 4.27
N ILE A 220 15.79 0.98 5.10
CA ILE A 220 16.97 0.50 5.82
C ILE A 220 18.00 -0.20 4.91
N ASN A 221 17.65 -0.50 3.68
CA ASN A 221 18.57 -0.98 2.66
C ASN A 221 19.03 0.13 1.71
N LEU A 222 18.18 1.08 1.38
CA LEU A 222 18.52 2.15 0.45
C LEU A 222 19.48 3.17 1.06
N ILE A 223 19.29 3.57 2.30
CA ILE A 223 20.17 4.53 2.98
C ILE A 223 21.59 3.99 3.15
N PRO A 224 21.83 2.75 3.62
CA PRO A 224 23.15 2.15 3.61
C PRO A 224 23.75 2.02 2.22
N LEU A 225 22.97 1.71 1.21
CA LEU A 225 23.42 1.66 -0.18
C LEU A 225 23.93 3.02 -0.66
N HIS A 226 23.22 4.09 -0.31
CA HIS A 226 23.65 5.46 -0.58
C HIS A 226 25.00 5.77 0.07
N ILE A 227 25.16 5.47 1.34
CA ILE A 227 26.41 5.68 2.07
C ILE A 227 27.54 4.85 1.49
N PHE A 228 27.29 3.58 1.19
CA PHE A 228 28.29 2.70 0.57
C PHE A 228 28.73 3.23 -0.81
N THR A 229 27.80 3.72 -1.61
CA THR A 229 28.11 4.33 -2.92
C THR A 229 28.93 5.60 -2.75
N LEU A 230 28.62 6.45 -1.77
CA LEU A 230 29.43 7.64 -1.47
C LEU A 230 30.83 7.29 -1.03
N LEU A 231 31.00 6.22 -0.25
CA LEU A 231 32.34 5.71 0.13
C LEU A 231 33.14 5.21 -1.07
N LEU A 232 32.49 4.45 -1.99
CA LEU A 232 33.12 3.98 -3.23
C LEU A 232 33.52 5.14 -4.15
N MET A 233 32.73 6.22 -4.19
CA MET A 233 33.06 7.43 -4.95
C MET A 233 34.14 8.29 -4.27
N GLY A 234 34.65 7.89 -3.12
CA GLY A 234 35.64 8.67 -2.37
C GLY A 234 35.11 9.95 -1.73
N ARG A 235 33.78 10.07 -1.60
CA ARG A 235 33.11 11.27 -1.06
C ARG A 235 32.84 11.17 0.46
N PHE A 236 33.75 10.58 1.20
CA PHE A 236 33.63 10.58 2.65
C PHE A 236 33.76 12.00 3.20
N SER A 237 32.79 12.40 4.01
CA SER A 237 32.80 13.67 4.72
C SER A 237 32.30 13.49 6.16
N HIS A 238 32.64 14.45 7.00
CA HIS A 238 32.17 14.44 8.39
C HIS A 238 30.63 14.53 8.49
N ARG A 239 30.02 15.19 7.52
CA ARG A 239 28.54 15.31 7.41
C ARG A 239 27.90 13.94 7.20
N VAL A 240 28.40 13.17 6.26
CA VAL A 240 27.93 11.80 5.97
C VAL A 240 28.07 10.89 7.17
N TYR A 241 29.22 10.93 7.83
CA TYR A 241 29.48 10.15 9.03
C TYR A 241 28.49 10.48 10.16
N THR A 242 28.32 11.76 10.48
CA THR A 242 27.39 12.21 11.52
C THR A 242 25.95 11.83 11.19
N ALA A 243 25.51 12.07 9.96
CA ALA A 243 24.15 11.75 9.53
C ALA A 243 23.84 10.26 9.67
N TYR A 244 24.69 9.40 9.10
CA TYR A 244 24.40 7.96 9.10
C TYR A 244 24.55 7.33 10.48
N THR A 245 25.57 7.70 11.26
CA THR A 245 25.76 7.17 12.60
C THR A 245 24.59 7.48 13.51
N THR A 246 24.15 8.73 13.52
CA THR A 246 22.98 9.16 14.32
C THR A 246 21.72 8.45 13.85
N PHE A 247 21.45 8.46 12.53
CA PHE A 247 20.29 7.81 11.96
C PHE A 247 20.25 6.32 12.30
N TYR A 248 21.35 5.60 12.11
CA TYR A 248 21.39 4.15 12.32
C TYR A 248 21.20 3.77 13.79
N ILE A 249 21.92 4.41 14.70
CA ILE A 249 21.85 4.07 16.12
C ILE A 249 20.43 4.36 16.66
N LEU A 250 19.93 5.56 16.46
CA LEU A 250 18.61 5.93 16.95
C LEU A 250 17.50 5.16 16.24
N GLY A 251 17.60 4.98 14.94
CA GLY A 251 16.61 4.21 14.16
C GLY A 251 16.57 2.74 14.58
N LEU A 252 17.71 2.13 14.85
CA LEU A 252 17.78 0.75 15.34
C LEU A 252 17.12 0.60 16.71
N ILE A 253 17.47 1.46 17.66
CA ILE A 253 16.89 1.41 19.01
C ILE A 253 15.37 1.64 18.95
N CYS A 254 14.92 2.64 18.22
CA CYS A 254 13.51 2.94 18.08
C CYS A 254 12.73 1.81 17.38
N SER A 255 13.29 1.23 16.33
CA SER A 255 12.61 0.15 15.58
C SER A 255 12.39 -1.11 16.42
N MET A 256 13.28 -1.40 17.36
CA MET A 256 13.13 -2.53 18.29
C MET A 256 11.99 -2.33 19.31
N GLN A 257 11.46 -1.13 19.48
CA GLN A 257 10.34 -0.85 20.38
C GLN A 257 8.98 -1.28 19.81
N ILE A 258 8.89 -1.51 18.51
CA ILE A 258 7.66 -2.02 17.88
C ILE A 258 7.52 -3.52 18.19
N PRO A 259 6.43 -3.99 18.81
CA PRO A 259 6.29 -5.40 19.23
C PRO A 259 6.40 -6.39 18.10
N PHE A 260 5.87 -6.06 16.92
CA PHE A 260 5.92 -6.93 15.74
C PHE A 260 7.33 -7.07 15.16
N VAL A 261 8.11 -6.00 15.18
CA VAL A 261 9.49 -5.99 14.70
C VAL A 261 10.43 -6.61 15.73
N GLY A 262 10.32 -6.23 17.01
CA GLY A 262 11.12 -6.77 18.10
C GLY A 262 12.63 -6.78 17.80
N PHE A 263 13.25 -7.94 17.87
CA PHE A 263 14.70 -8.13 17.62
C PHE A 263 15.03 -8.48 16.16
N GLN A 264 14.08 -8.43 15.23
CA GLN A 264 14.35 -8.69 13.81
C GLN A 264 15.49 -7.84 13.21
N PRO A 265 15.64 -6.55 13.54
CA PRO A 265 16.74 -5.74 13.02
C PRO A 265 18.15 -6.26 13.34
N ILE A 266 18.28 -7.09 14.35
CA ILE A 266 19.54 -7.69 14.75
C ILE A 266 19.72 -9.12 14.20
N ARG A 267 18.60 -9.84 14.00
CA ARG A 267 18.62 -11.28 13.66
C ARG A 267 18.45 -11.56 12.17
N THR A 268 17.71 -10.74 11.45
CA THR A 268 17.38 -11.02 10.05
C THR A 268 18.46 -10.55 9.10
N SER A 269 18.70 -11.31 8.04
CA SER A 269 19.66 -10.99 6.99
C SER A 269 19.31 -9.72 6.21
N GLU A 270 18.05 -9.35 6.19
CA GLU A 270 17.54 -8.15 5.50
C GLU A 270 18.09 -6.84 6.11
N HIS A 271 18.44 -6.86 7.39
CA HIS A 271 18.96 -5.70 8.12
C HIS A 271 20.50 -5.73 8.27
N MET A 272 21.17 -6.80 7.85
CA MET A 272 22.61 -6.96 8.04
C MET A 272 23.42 -5.98 7.19
N ALA A 273 22.92 -5.57 6.02
CA ALA A 273 23.57 -4.58 5.17
C ALA A 273 23.77 -3.24 5.89
N ALA A 274 22.78 -2.79 6.65
CA ALA A 274 22.87 -1.56 7.43
C ALA A 274 23.96 -1.65 8.52
N ALA A 275 24.02 -2.76 9.24
CA ALA A 275 25.06 -3.00 10.26
C ALA A 275 26.47 -3.09 9.63
N GLY A 276 26.57 -3.76 8.48
CA GLY A 276 27.83 -3.88 7.74
C GLY A 276 28.36 -2.53 7.24
N VAL A 277 27.49 -1.70 6.70
CA VAL A 277 27.87 -0.34 6.25
C VAL A 277 28.19 0.57 7.43
N PHE A 278 27.51 0.43 8.55
CA PHE A 278 27.87 1.15 9.78
C PHE A 278 29.29 0.81 10.26
N ALA A 279 29.62 -0.46 10.31
CA ALA A 279 30.97 -0.92 10.66
C ALA A 279 32.02 -0.41 9.66
N LEU A 280 31.73 -0.49 8.36
CA LEU A 280 32.60 0.02 7.30
C LEU A 280 32.84 1.52 7.41
N LEU A 281 31.78 2.29 7.66
CA LEU A 281 31.87 3.75 7.80
C LEU A 281 32.77 4.14 9.00
N ASN A 282 32.62 3.45 10.14
CA ASN A 282 33.45 3.66 11.32
C ASN A 282 34.91 3.26 11.05
N ALA A 283 35.15 2.16 10.35
CA ALA A 283 36.47 1.74 9.95
C ALA A 283 37.15 2.78 9.03
N VAL A 284 36.45 3.31 8.05
CA VAL A 284 36.93 4.38 7.16
C VAL A 284 37.23 5.65 7.94
N ALA A 285 36.40 6.02 8.90
CA ALA A 285 36.63 7.19 9.77
C ALA A 285 37.94 7.02 10.60
N VAL A 286 38.15 5.85 11.21
CA VAL A 286 39.37 5.53 11.95
C VAL A 286 40.59 5.54 11.04
N LEU A 287 40.51 4.94 9.86
CA LEU A 287 41.59 4.94 8.87
C LEU A 287 41.98 6.35 8.43
N LYS A 288 41.01 7.23 8.18
CA LYS A 288 41.27 8.63 7.83
C LYS A 288 41.89 9.41 8.99
N TYR A 289 41.45 9.14 10.21
CA TYR A 289 42.12 9.72 11.39
C TYR A 289 43.56 9.27 11.49
N LEU A 290 43.82 7.97 11.38
CA LEU A 290 45.19 7.43 11.42
C LEU A 290 46.07 7.99 10.27
N GLN A 291 45.52 8.13 9.07
CA GLN A 291 46.17 8.75 7.94
C GLN A 291 46.59 10.22 8.22
N SER A 292 45.85 10.94 9.04
CA SER A 292 46.18 12.31 9.44
C SER A 292 47.29 12.40 10.48
N VAL A 293 47.54 11.32 11.23
CA VAL A 293 48.51 11.29 12.35
C VAL A 293 49.82 10.56 12.01
N MET A 294 49.75 9.57 11.09
CA MET A 294 50.86 8.71 10.72
C MET A 294 51.54 9.15 9.41
N THR A 295 52.81 8.78 9.22
CA THR A 295 53.51 8.96 7.95
C THR A 295 52.96 8.01 6.87
N GLN A 296 53.05 8.38 5.59
CA GLN A 296 52.47 7.58 4.50
C GLN A 296 53.02 6.13 4.41
N ALA A 297 54.27 5.93 4.76
CA ALA A 297 54.90 4.60 4.72
C ALA A 297 54.38 3.68 5.85
N GLU A 298 54.31 4.21 7.08
CA GLU A 298 53.75 3.50 8.24
C GLU A 298 52.25 3.21 8.07
N PHE A 299 51.51 4.15 7.54
CA PHE A 299 50.09 3.99 7.25
C PHE A 299 49.83 2.87 6.22
N ARG A 300 50.65 2.78 5.16
CA ARG A 300 50.52 1.73 4.14
C ARG A 300 50.74 0.34 4.70
N HIS A 301 51.76 0.15 5.52
CA HIS A 301 52.02 -1.13 6.20
C HIS A 301 50.90 -1.48 7.18
N PHE A 302 50.49 -0.52 8.01
CA PHE A 302 49.36 -0.70 8.93
C PHE A 302 48.08 -1.06 8.20
N PHE A 303 47.77 -0.38 7.11
CA PHE A 303 46.55 -0.62 6.32
C PHE A 303 46.52 -2.05 5.75
N ILE A 304 47.62 -2.54 5.18
CA ILE A 304 47.66 -3.89 4.61
C ILE A 304 47.46 -4.95 5.71
N VAL A 305 48.08 -4.81 6.85
CA VAL A 305 47.96 -5.75 7.96
C VAL A 305 46.57 -5.65 8.60
N ALA A 306 46.11 -4.45 8.89
CA ALA A 306 44.81 -4.24 9.52
C ALA A 306 43.63 -4.65 8.60
N ALA A 307 43.67 -4.33 7.31
CA ALA A 307 42.67 -4.73 6.35
C ALA A 307 42.61 -6.26 6.15
N GLY A 308 43.79 -6.91 6.10
CA GLY A 308 43.84 -8.36 5.99
C GLY A 308 43.34 -9.08 7.23
N THR A 309 43.71 -8.62 8.42
CA THR A 309 43.20 -9.19 9.69
C THR A 309 41.74 -8.92 9.90
N ALA A 310 41.27 -7.71 9.62
CA ALA A 310 39.82 -7.37 9.71
C ALA A 310 38.97 -8.18 8.73
N ALA A 311 39.41 -8.32 7.48
CA ALA A 311 38.70 -9.13 6.49
C ALA A 311 38.63 -10.61 6.90
N GLY A 312 39.77 -11.16 7.41
CA GLY A 312 39.80 -12.52 7.91
C GLY A 312 38.90 -12.74 9.13
N LEU A 313 38.89 -11.81 10.08
CA LEU A 313 38.04 -11.87 11.26
C LEU A 313 36.54 -11.74 10.91
N VAL A 314 36.19 -10.81 10.03
CA VAL A 314 34.80 -10.66 9.55
C VAL A 314 34.35 -11.93 8.84
N PHE A 315 35.21 -12.50 7.98
CA PHE A 315 34.91 -13.76 7.31
C PHE A 315 34.65 -14.90 8.30
N LEU A 316 35.52 -15.06 9.30
CA LEU A 316 35.34 -16.08 10.35
C LEU A 316 34.08 -15.86 11.18
N VAL A 317 33.77 -14.61 11.54
CA VAL A 317 32.56 -14.27 12.30
C VAL A 317 31.31 -14.57 11.46
N VAL A 318 31.27 -14.17 10.19
CA VAL A 318 30.14 -14.43 9.31
C VAL A 318 29.95 -15.94 9.12
N VAL A 319 31.00 -16.68 8.84
CA VAL A 319 30.91 -18.15 8.71
C VAL A 319 30.49 -18.80 10.02
N GLY A 320 31.02 -18.36 11.14
CA GLY A 320 30.65 -18.88 12.47
C GLY A 320 29.21 -18.60 12.84
N LEU A 321 28.71 -17.38 12.60
CA LEU A 321 27.32 -17.00 12.87
C LEU A 321 26.34 -17.74 11.94
N THR A 322 26.72 -17.94 10.69
CA THR A 322 25.93 -18.71 9.74
C THR A 322 25.87 -20.19 10.13
N TRP A 323 27.01 -20.75 10.54
CA TRP A 323 27.06 -22.14 10.98
C TRP A 323 26.33 -22.41 12.29
N MET A 324 26.33 -21.45 13.21
CA MET A 324 25.52 -21.52 14.44
C MET A 324 24.04 -21.23 14.25
N GLY A 325 23.61 -20.85 13.04
CA GLY A 325 22.20 -20.55 12.74
C GLY A 325 21.63 -19.31 13.46
N VAL A 326 22.50 -18.41 13.92
CA VAL A 326 22.11 -17.18 14.63
C VAL A 326 21.48 -16.18 13.66
N VAL A 327 21.96 -16.14 12.41
CA VAL A 327 21.41 -15.30 11.35
C VAL A 327 20.29 -16.07 10.64
N ALA A 328 19.07 -15.56 10.71
CA ALA A 328 17.96 -16.12 9.98
C ALA A 328 18.12 -15.90 8.47
N PRO A 329 17.86 -16.91 7.62
CA PRO A 329 17.88 -16.74 6.17
C PRO A 329 16.81 -15.75 5.70
N TRP A 330 16.94 -15.27 4.47
CA TRP A 330 15.93 -14.42 3.84
C TRP A 330 14.57 -15.09 3.90
N SER A 331 13.53 -14.34 4.26
CA SER A 331 12.17 -14.86 4.22
C SER A 331 11.76 -15.17 2.77
N GLY A 332 10.90 -16.17 2.55
CA GLY A 332 10.50 -16.59 1.22
C GLY A 332 9.85 -15.47 0.39
N ARG A 333 9.19 -14.51 1.03
CA ARG A 333 8.62 -13.32 0.36
C ARG A 333 9.71 -12.42 -0.23
N PHE A 334 10.79 -12.18 0.47
CA PHE A 334 11.91 -11.38 -0.03
C PHE A 334 12.74 -12.14 -1.07
N TYR A 335 12.82 -13.46 -0.95
CA TYR A 335 13.50 -14.29 -1.94
C TYR A 335 12.81 -14.23 -3.31
N SER A 336 11.49 -14.10 -3.36
CA SER A 336 10.73 -13.95 -4.59
C SER A 336 11.03 -12.66 -5.36
N LEU A 337 11.62 -11.65 -4.71
CA LEU A 337 12.09 -10.43 -5.40
C LEU A 337 13.31 -10.69 -6.30
N TRP A 338 14.08 -11.72 -6.02
CA TRP A 338 15.26 -12.11 -6.80
C TRP A 338 14.95 -13.20 -7.82
N ASP A 339 14.12 -14.16 -7.41
CA ASP A 339 13.69 -15.27 -8.25
C ASP A 339 12.16 -15.24 -8.39
N THR A 340 11.69 -14.79 -9.55
CA THR A 340 10.25 -14.67 -9.84
C THR A 340 9.53 -16.01 -9.94
N GLY A 341 10.26 -17.10 -10.19
CA GLY A 341 9.73 -18.46 -10.25
C GLY A 341 9.56 -19.13 -8.89
N TYR A 342 10.28 -18.66 -7.88
CA TYR A 342 10.30 -19.28 -6.55
C TYR A 342 8.92 -19.36 -5.89
N ALA A 343 8.14 -18.27 -5.95
CA ALA A 343 6.81 -18.21 -5.35
C ALA A 343 5.82 -19.18 -5.99
N LYS A 344 5.91 -19.42 -7.30
CA LYS A 344 5.04 -20.36 -8.01
C LYS A 344 5.26 -21.81 -7.57
N ILE A 345 6.49 -22.15 -7.23
CA ILE A 345 6.90 -23.52 -6.87
C ILE A 345 6.72 -23.75 -5.37
N HIS A 346 7.16 -22.82 -4.54
CA HIS A 346 7.27 -23.03 -3.09
C HIS A 346 6.15 -22.39 -2.28
N ILE A 347 5.52 -21.32 -2.78
CA ILE A 347 4.48 -20.59 -2.05
C ILE A 347 3.29 -20.28 -2.97
N PRO A 348 2.43 -21.28 -3.27
CA PRO A 348 1.30 -21.11 -4.18
C PRO A 348 0.32 -20.02 -3.75
N ILE A 349 0.16 -19.76 -2.47
CA ILE A 349 -0.74 -18.71 -1.96
C ILE A 349 -0.28 -17.32 -2.41
N ILE A 350 1.01 -17.02 -2.32
CA ILE A 350 1.56 -15.74 -2.79
C ILE A 350 1.39 -15.61 -4.31
N ALA A 351 1.62 -16.70 -5.06
CA ALA A 351 1.43 -16.72 -6.49
C ALA A 351 -0.04 -16.57 -6.93
N SER A 352 -0.99 -16.92 -6.07
CA SER A 352 -2.43 -16.80 -6.36
C SER A 352 -2.94 -15.35 -6.36
N VAL A 353 -2.22 -14.42 -5.72
CA VAL A 353 -2.59 -13.01 -5.65
C VAL A 353 -2.08 -12.28 -6.90
N SER A 354 -2.99 -11.61 -7.62
CA SER A 354 -2.66 -10.90 -8.87
C SER A 354 -1.62 -9.79 -8.70
N GLU A 355 -1.55 -9.19 -7.53
CA GLU A 355 -0.61 -8.11 -7.19
C GLU A 355 0.86 -8.57 -7.14
N HIS A 356 1.12 -9.86 -6.98
CA HIS A 356 2.45 -10.45 -6.91
C HIS A 356 2.98 -10.93 -8.27
N GLN A 357 2.22 -10.71 -9.34
CA GLN A 357 2.65 -11.03 -10.69
C GLN A 357 3.58 -9.94 -11.27
N PRO A 358 4.45 -10.27 -12.23
CA PRO A 358 5.27 -9.27 -12.93
C PRO A 358 4.41 -8.19 -13.59
N THR A 359 4.90 -6.95 -13.56
CA THR A 359 4.21 -5.80 -14.13
C THR A 359 4.27 -5.82 -15.65
N THR A 360 3.14 -5.59 -16.31
CA THR A 360 3.06 -5.44 -17.76
C THR A 360 3.43 -4.02 -18.20
N TRP A 361 3.87 -3.86 -19.46
CA TRP A 361 4.15 -2.53 -20.03
C TRP A 361 2.96 -1.58 -19.98
N PHE A 362 1.77 -2.11 -20.22
CA PHE A 362 0.54 -1.33 -20.17
C PHE A 362 0.30 -0.70 -18.79
N SER A 363 0.58 -1.42 -17.71
CA SER A 363 0.39 -0.93 -16.35
C SER A 363 1.26 0.29 -16.04
N PHE A 364 2.49 0.36 -16.54
CA PHE A 364 3.33 1.53 -16.38
C PHE A 364 2.74 2.77 -17.03
N PHE A 365 2.28 2.66 -18.28
CA PHE A 365 1.67 3.78 -18.99
C PHE A 365 0.30 4.15 -18.42
N PHE A 366 -0.45 3.17 -17.96
CA PHE A 366 -1.75 3.40 -17.35
C PHE A 366 -1.65 4.19 -16.03
N ASP A 367 -0.68 3.86 -15.18
CA ASP A 367 -0.51 4.49 -13.88
C ASP A 367 0.32 5.77 -13.90
N LEU A 368 1.27 5.89 -14.82
CA LEU A 368 2.23 7.01 -14.83
C LEU A 368 2.12 7.92 -16.07
N HIS A 369 1.47 7.48 -17.14
CA HIS A 369 1.28 8.21 -18.40
C HIS A 369 2.60 8.86 -18.91
N ILE A 370 2.61 10.17 -19.14
CA ILE A 370 3.77 10.89 -19.69
C ILE A 370 5.01 10.83 -18.76
N LEU A 371 4.83 10.60 -17.48
CA LEU A 371 5.94 10.52 -16.54
C LEU A 371 6.89 9.35 -16.84
N VAL A 372 6.40 8.29 -17.47
CA VAL A 372 7.26 7.18 -17.92
C VAL A 372 8.30 7.65 -18.94
N ALA A 373 7.94 8.57 -19.83
CA ALA A 373 8.85 9.12 -20.83
C ALA A 373 9.75 10.24 -20.26
N THR A 374 9.31 10.95 -19.23
CA THR A 374 10.02 12.13 -18.73
C THR A 374 10.95 11.87 -17.54
N PHE A 375 10.67 10.85 -16.72
CA PHE A 375 11.55 10.59 -15.59
C PHE A 375 12.98 10.17 -15.97
N PRO A 376 13.27 9.46 -17.08
CA PRO A 376 14.64 9.22 -17.50
C PRO A 376 15.41 10.49 -17.82
N VAL A 377 14.73 11.52 -18.32
CA VAL A 377 15.35 12.84 -18.58
C VAL A 377 15.76 13.51 -17.28
N GLY A 378 14.89 13.49 -16.27
CA GLY A 378 15.22 13.98 -14.93
C GLY A 378 16.38 13.21 -14.29
N LEU A 379 16.40 11.90 -14.46
CA LEU A 379 17.50 11.04 -14.01
C LEU A 379 18.83 11.43 -14.69
N TRP A 380 18.82 11.66 -15.98
CA TRP A 380 19.99 12.09 -16.73
C TRP A 380 20.53 13.45 -16.23
N TYR A 381 19.65 14.40 -15.94
CA TYR A 381 20.05 15.68 -15.34
C TYR A 381 20.71 15.50 -13.96
N CYS A 382 20.18 14.60 -13.13
CA CYS A 382 20.76 14.29 -11.84
C CYS A 382 22.14 13.62 -11.96
N ILE A 383 22.33 12.74 -12.95
CA ILE A 383 23.63 12.07 -13.20
C ILE A 383 24.65 13.07 -13.74
N LYS A 384 24.26 13.93 -14.66
CA LYS A 384 25.13 14.95 -15.26
C LYS A 384 25.70 15.93 -14.23
N ASN A 385 24.89 16.33 -13.26
CA ASN A 385 25.25 17.27 -12.20
C ASN A 385 25.25 16.57 -10.85
N ILE A 386 26.04 15.51 -10.71
CA ILE A 386 26.00 14.65 -9.54
C ILE A 386 26.60 15.33 -8.30
N ASN A 387 25.89 15.22 -7.19
CA ASN A 387 26.35 15.57 -5.84
C ASN A 387 25.83 14.51 -4.85
N ASP A 388 26.12 14.66 -3.56
CA ASP A 388 25.78 13.64 -2.57
C ASP A 388 24.27 13.34 -2.50
N GLU A 389 23.43 14.38 -2.59
CA GLU A 389 21.97 14.23 -2.55
C GLU A 389 21.43 13.56 -3.82
N ARG A 390 22.01 13.89 -4.97
CA ARG A 390 21.56 13.34 -6.26
C ARG A 390 21.98 11.88 -6.45
N VAL A 391 23.05 11.44 -5.83
CA VAL A 391 23.40 10.02 -5.77
C VAL A 391 22.26 9.22 -5.11
N PHE A 392 21.70 9.75 -4.04
CA PHE A 392 20.56 9.10 -3.37
C PHE A 392 19.37 8.93 -4.30
N ILE A 393 18.96 9.98 -5.01
CA ILE A 393 17.79 9.89 -5.89
C ILE A 393 18.04 8.96 -7.10
N VAL A 394 19.26 8.92 -7.61
CA VAL A 394 19.64 7.97 -8.68
C VAL A 394 19.53 6.54 -8.21
N LEU A 395 20.04 6.22 -7.03
CA LEU A 395 19.94 4.87 -6.46
C LEU A 395 18.48 4.50 -6.18
N PHE A 396 17.71 5.44 -5.67
CA PHE A 396 16.28 5.25 -5.44
C PHE A 396 15.55 4.95 -6.75
N ALA A 397 15.79 5.71 -7.80
CA ALA A 397 15.17 5.50 -9.11
C ALA A 397 15.50 4.12 -9.69
N VAL A 398 16.77 3.75 -9.73
CA VAL A 398 17.23 2.48 -10.31
C VAL A 398 16.64 1.28 -9.55
N SER A 399 16.72 1.28 -8.23
CA SER A 399 16.17 0.20 -7.41
C SER A 399 14.65 0.10 -7.51
N ALA A 400 13.94 1.24 -7.51
CA ALA A 400 12.49 1.27 -7.62
C ALA A 400 11.99 0.78 -8.98
N VAL A 401 12.67 1.10 -10.07
CA VAL A 401 12.35 0.58 -11.41
C VAL A 401 12.48 -0.95 -11.45
N TYR A 402 13.55 -1.47 -10.89
CA TYR A 402 13.76 -2.91 -10.84
C TYR A 402 12.63 -3.62 -10.07
N PHE A 403 12.34 -3.17 -8.87
CA PHE A 403 11.30 -3.79 -8.03
C PHE A 403 9.90 -3.62 -8.60
N ALA A 404 9.58 -2.49 -9.20
CA ALA A 404 8.30 -2.29 -9.88
C ALA A 404 8.12 -3.22 -11.07
N GLY A 405 9.20 -3.54 -11.80
CA GLY A 405 9.18 -4.52 -12.87
C GLY A 405 8.96 -5.96 -12.40
N VAL A 406 9.46 -6.29 -11.20
CA VAL A 406 9.32 -7.64 -10.62
C VAL A 406 7.89 -7.90 -10.13
N MET A 407 7.22 -6.89 -9.57
CA MET A 407 5.94 -7.07 -8.89
C MET A 407 5.05 -5.83 -9.04
N VAL A 408 3.79 -6.04 -9.42
CA VAL A 408 2.81 -4.94 -9.62
C VAL A 408 2.63 -4.10 -8.36
N ARG A 409 2.59 -4.73 -7.19
CA ARG A 409 2.43 -4.03 -5.91
C ARG A 409 3.52 -2.99 -5.64
N LEU A 410 4.74 -3.25 -6.10
CA LEU A 410 5.88 -2.37 -5.87
C LEU A 410 5.92 -1.14 -6.81
N MET A 411 4.97 -1.03 -7.73
CA MET A 411 4.72 0.20 -8.50
C MET A 411 4.50 1.41 -7.57
N LEU A 412 3.94 1.17 -6.39
CA LEU A 412 3.71 2.19 -5.38
C LEU A 412 5.01 2.84 -4.89
N THR A 413 6.12 2.11 -4.83
CA THR A 413 7.44 2.66 -4.45
C THR A 413 8.12 3.40 -5.59
N LEU A 414 7.83 3.05 -6.84
CA LEU A 414 8.35 3.74 -8.02
C LEU A 414 7.67 5.09 -8.24
N THR A 415 6.38 5.20 -8.01
CA THR A 415 5.59 6.39 -8.31
C THR A 415 6.17 7.68 -7.68
N PRO A 416 6.58 7.72 -6.40
CA PRO A 416 7.16 8.94 -5.83
C PRO A 416 8.43 9.42 -6.53
N VAL A 417 9.35 8.53 -6.84
CA VAL A 417 10.61 8.90 -7.51
C VAL A 417 10.39 9.33 -8.93
N VAL A 418 9.43 8.73 -9.63
CA VAL A 418 9.03 9.14 -10.98
C VAL A 418 8.46 10.56 -10.96
N CYS A 419 7.64 10.89 -9.97
CA CYS A 419 7.11 12.26 -9.80
C CYS A 419 8.22 13.27 -9.52
N VAL A 420 9.20 12.94 -8.68
CA VAL A 420 10.35 13.80 -8.38
C VAL A 420 11.17 14.06 -9.64
N LEU A 421 11.55 13.03 -10.37
CA LEU A 421 12.37 13.12 -11.56
C LEU A 421 11.63 13.79 -12.72
N GLY A 422 10.35 13.50 -12.90
CA GLY A 422 9.48 14.19 -13.85
C GLY A 422 9.36 15.68 -13.53
N GLY A 423 9.22 16.04 -12.28
CA GLY A 423 9.23 17.42 -11.81
C GLY A 423 10.53 18.15 -12.15
N ILE A 424 11.67 17.50 -11.97
CA ILE A 424 12.99 18.04 -12.36
C ILE A 424 13.06 18.24 -13.88
N ALA A 425 12.62 17.25 -14.66
CA ALA A 425 12.64 17.31 -16.13
C ALA A 425 11.80 18.48 -16.66
N PHE A 426 10.55 18.59 -16.20
CA PHE A 426 9.67 19.67 -16.62
C PHE A 426 10.15 21.05 -16.16
N SER A 427 10.67 21.14 -14.93
CA SER A 427 11.25 22.39 -14.42
C SER A 427 12.41 22.87 -15.29
N GLN A 428 13.32 21.98 -15.68
CA GLN A 428 14.43 22.32 -16.55
C GLN A 428 13.97 22.70 -17.95
N LEU A 429 12.98 22.00 -18.48
CA LEU A 429 12.39 22.31 -19.77
C LEU A 429 11.80 23.74 -19.79
N PHE A 430 10.99 24.08 -18.79
CA PHE A 430 10.41 25.40 -18.66
C PHE A 430 11.47 26.47 -18.41
N GLU A 431 12.49 26.18 -17.62
CA GLU A 431 13.59 27.12 -17.38
C GLU A 431 14.35 27.48 -18.68
N VAL A 432 14.62 26.48 -19.53
CA VAL A 432 15.30 26.68 -20.81
C VAL A 432 14.45 27.48 -21.78
N TYR A 433 13.15 27.20 -21.87
CA TYR A 433 12.30 27.85 -22.89
C TYR A 433 11.63 29.15 -22.43
N LEU A 434 11.51 29.41 -21.12
CA LEU A 434 10.92 30.64 -20.59
C LEU A 434 11.97 31.69 -20.20
N LYS A 435 13.25 31.31 -20.06
CA LYS A 435 14.29 32.25 -19.67
C LYS A 435 14.48 33.31 -20.78
N GLU A 436 14.19 34.56 -20.47
CA GLU A 436 14.57 35.68 -21.30
C GLU A 436 16.09 35.77 -21.31
N GLU A 437 16.70 35.80 -22.48
CA GLU A 437 18.09 36.19 -22.60
C GLU A 437 18.18 37.66 -22.20
N GLU A 438 18.76 37.95 -21.04
CA GLU A 438 19.15 39.32 -20.72
C GLU A 438 20.07 39.80 -21.85
N PRO A 439 19.74 40.90 -22.53
CA PRO A 439 20.65 41.45 -23.50
C PRO A 439 21.98 41.70 -22.78
N SER A 440 23.02 41.04 -23.23
CA SER A 440 24.35 41.18 -22.67
C SER A 440 24.69 42.67 -22.65
N ARG A 441 24.66 43.32 -21.48
CA ARG A 441 25.17 44.67 -21.30
C ARG A 441 26.60 44.68 -21.83
N PRO A 442 26.94 45.50 -22.79
CA PRO A 442 28.33 45.63 -23.18
C PRO A 442 29.09 46.04 -21.94
N SER A 443 30.06 45.25 -21.55
CA SER A 443 31.03 45.65 -20.52
C SER A 443 31.65 46.95 -20.97
N VAL A 444 31.27 48.03 -20.30
CA VAL A 444 32.00 49.30 -20.43
C VAL A 444 33.37 49.00 -19.83
N GLY A 445 34.30 48.71 -20.69
CA GLY A 445 35.70 48.64 -20.29
C GLY A 445 36.12 50.00 -19.79
N ASP A 446 36.51 50.03 -18.53
CA ASP A 446 37.29 51.09 -17.94
C ASP A 446 38.61 51.19 -18.74
N SER A 447 38.64 52.11 -19.71
CA SER A 447 39.87 52.49 -20.33
C SER A 447 40.30 53.81 -19.71
N SER A 448 41.20 53.69 -18.72
CA SER A 448 42.08 54.77 -18.33
C SER A 448 42.83 55.27 -19.54
N ASP A 449 42.81 56.58 -19.70
CA ASP A 449 43.61 57.38 -20.64
C ASP A 449 45.08 57.01 -20.57
N ASP A 450 45.71 56.86 -21.74
CA ASP A 450 46.91 57.66 -22.09
C ASP A 450 47.40 57.29 -23.49
N ASP A 451 47.83 58.38 -24.19
CA ASP A 451 48.75 58.55 -25.31
C ASP A 451 48.21 58.56 -26.73
N GLU A 452 48.53 59.75 -27.23
CA GLU A 452 48.36 60.33 -28.52
C GLU A 452 49.11 59.62 -29.66
N ASP A 453 48.65 59.97 -30.86
CA ASP A 453 49.29 59.98 -32.15
C ASP A 453 49.46 58.69 -32.97
N GLY A 454 48.76 58.71 -34.11
CA GLY A 454 49.15 57.96 -35.28
C GLY A 454 48.09 57.14 -36.00
N GLU A 455 47.73 57.53 -37.19
CA GLU A 455 47.15 56.81 -38.32
C GLU A 455 45.61 56.72 -38.43
N LYS A 456 45.14 57.67 -39.18
CA LYS A 456 43.74 57.75 -39.68
C LYS A 456 43.29 56.66 -40.68
N ASN A 457 44.11 55.71 -41.05
CA ASN A 457 43.77 54.76 -42.13
C ASN A 457 43.30 53.37 -41.65
N ASN A 458 43.36 53.08 -40.37
CA ASN A 458 42.93 51.72 -39.84
C ASN A 458 41.51 51.71 -39.24
N ARG A 459 40.80 52.86 -39.23
CA ARG A 459 39.44 52.87 -38.57
C ARG A 459 38.35 52.28 -39.45
N TYR A 460 38.46 52.25 -40.77
CA TYR A 460 37.43 51.64 -41.62
C TYR A 460 37.47 50.12 -41.64
N ASP A 461 38.62 49.47 -41.58
CA ASP A 461 38.78 48.02 -41.55
C ASP A 461 38.45 47.45 -40.21
N LYS A 462 38.75 48.12 -39.10
CA LYS A 462 38.33 47.67 -37.74
C LYS A 462 36.81 47.76 -37.54
N ALA A 463 36.19 48.85 -38.06
CA ALA A 463 34.72 48.94 -37.96
C ALA A 463 33.99 47.91 -38.81
N GLY A 464 34.53 47.57 -39.99
CA GLY A 464 34.02 46.46 -40.82
C GLY A 464 34.20 45.08 -40.18
N LYS A 465 35.39 44.84 -39.59
CA LYS A 465 35.63 43.58 -38.83
C LYS A 465 34.79 43.48 -37.55
N LEU A 466 34.63 44.57 -36.80
CA LEU A 466 33.73 44.58 -35.62
C LEU A 466 32.29 44.42 -36.02
N ARG A 467 31.84 44.97 -37.14
CA ARG A 467 30.48 44.79 -37.65
C ARG A 467 30.27 43.39 -38.16
N LYS A 468 31.29 42.75 -38.77
CA LYS A 468 31.24 41.36 -39.20
C LYS A 468 31.28 40.39 -38.00
N MET A 469 32.15 40.61 -37.00
CA MET A 469 32.14 39.86 -35.74
C MET A 469 30.85 40.04 -34.96
N ARG A 470 30.25 41.24 -34.98
CA ARG A 470 28.97 41.49 -34.34
C ARG A 470 27.82 40.78 -35.07
N HIS A 471 27.88 40.68 -36.40
CA HIS A 471 26.93 39.91 -37.20
C HIS A 471 27.14 38.40 -37.05
N GLU A 472 28.39 37.93 -36.96
CA GLU A 472 28.70 36.54 -36.70
C GLU A 472 28.36 36.15 -35.25
N GLN A 473 28.57 37.01 -34.26
CA GLN A 473 28.11 36.79 -32.87
C GLN A 473 26.59 36.89 -32.73
N GLN A 474 25.91 37.74 -33.51
CA GLN A 474 24.44 37.74 -33.59
C GLN A 474 23.90 36.51 -34.32
N ALA A 475 24.56 36.01 -35.35
CA ALA A 475 24.17 34.78 -36.06
C ALA A 475 24.44 33.51 -35.26
N THR A 476 25.42 33.51 -34.34
CA THR A 476 25.67 32.39 -33.42
C THR A 476 24.80 32.45 -32.14
N ASN A 477 24.19 33.62 -31.87
CA ASN A 477 23.27 33.82 -30.76
C ASN A 477 21.79 33.80 -31.16
N ASP A 478 21.46 33.49 -32.41
CA ASP A 478 20.09 33.18 -32.80
C ASP A 478 19.70 31.80 -32.21
N GLY A 479 19.51 31.81 -30.91
CA GLY A 479 18.76 30.77 -30.24
C GLY A 479 17.38 30.63 -30.89
N LEU A 480 16.72 29.54 -30.67
CA LEU A 480 15.35 29.27 -31.15
C LEU A 480 14.48 30.51 -31.03
N GLY A 481 13.93 30.99 -32.14
CA GLY A 481 13.13 32.22 -32.17
C GLY A 481 11.96 32.16 -31.21
N VAL A 482 11.48 33.31 -30.74
CA VAL A 482 10.38 33.47 -29.78
C VAL A 482 9.15 32.60 -30.17
N ASN A 483 8.86 32.52 -31.46
CA ASN A 483 7.72 31.73 -31.98
C ASN A 483 7.91 30.21 -31.74
N ILE A 484 9.12 29.69 -31.93
CA ILE A 484 9.42 28.28 -31.71
C ILE A 484 9.38 27.96 -30.21
N ARG A 485 9.93 28.82 -29.37
CA ARG A 485 9.88 28.69 -27.91
C ARG A 485 8.43 28.67 -27.41
N SER A 486 7.60 29.61 -27.87
CA SER A 486 6.17 29.65 -27.52
C SER A 486 5.42 28.40 -27.98
N MET A 487 5.72 27.90 -29.19
CA MET A 487 5.11 26.67 -29.71
C MET A 487 5.47 25.46 -28.87
N VAL A 488 6.73 25.32 -28.44
CA VAL A 488 7.14 24.22 -27.53
C VAL A 488 6.44 24.31 -26.18
N ILE A 489 6.33 25.50 -25.59
CA ILE A 489 5.64 25.70 -24.31
C ILE A 489 4.17 25.34 -24.43
N VAL A 490 3.49 25.75 -25.50
CA VAL A 490 2.08 25.40 -25.74
C VAL A 490 1.91 23.90 -25.92
N ALA A 491 2.82 23.24 -26.65
CA ALA A 491 2.80 21.81 -26.83
C ALA A 491 2.98 21.07 -25.49
N VAL A 492 3.90 21.50 -24.64
CA VAL A 492 4.11 20.92 -23.30
C VAL A 492 2.90 21.14 -22.40
N LEU A 493 2.28 22.32 -22.43
CA LEU A 493 1.04 22.58 -21.67
C LEU A 493 -0.09 21.70 -22.14
N MET A 494 -0.24 21.45 -23.45
CA MET A 494 -1.23 20.47 -23.96
C MET A 494 -0.95 19.05 -23.47
N ILE A 495 0.29 18.62 -23.44
CA ILE A 495 0.68 17.31 -22.91
C ILE A 495 0.34 17.20 -21.42
N LEU A 496 0.62 18.23 -20.63
CA LEU A 496 0.27 18.26 -19.20
C LEU A 496 -1.25 18.27 -18.99
N MET A 497 -2.00 18.95 -19.85
CA MET A 497 -3.47 18.91 -19.83
C MET A 497 -3.99 17.50 -20.14
N MET A 498 -3.44 16.83 -21.15
CA MET A 498 -3.77 15.43 -21.46
C MET A 498 -3.45 14.51 -20.30
N PHE A 499 -2.32 14.71 -19.61
CA PHE A 499 -1.97 13.98 -18.40
C PHE A 499 -3.01 14.18 -17.29
N SER A 500 -3.45 15.40 -17.03
CA SER A 500 -4.49 15.68 -16.04
C SER A 500 -5.81 14.99 -16.38
N VAL A 501 -6.24 15.02 -17.63
CA VAL A 501 -7.46 14.36 -18.11
C VAL A 501 -7.34 12.86 -17.94
N HIS A 502 -6.21 12.27 -18.32
CA HIS A 502 -5.95 10.84 -18.13
C HIS A 502 -6.00 10.44 -16.64
N CYS A 503 -5.33 11.18 -15.76
CA CYS A 503 -5.33 10.93 -14.32
C CYS A 503 -6.74 10.98 -13.74
N THR A 504 -7.53 11.97 -14.11
CA THR A 504 -8.92 12.10 -13.66
C THR A 504 -9.79 10.95 -14.16
N TRP A 505 -9.64 10.59 -15.44
CA TRP A 505 -10.40 9.49 -16.02
C TRP A 505 -10.07 8.14 -15.34
N VAL A 506 -8.79 7.83 -15.18
CA VAL A 506 -8.36 6.59 -14.53
C VAL A 506 -8.83 6.53 -13.08
N THR A 507 -8.64 7.60 -12.33
CA THR A 507 -9.10 7.67 -10.94
C THR A 507 -10.60 7.46 -10.83
N SER A 508 -11.36 8.13 -11.68
CA SER A 508 -12.82 8.08 -11.66
C SER A 508 -13.39 6.73 -12.08
N ASN A 509 -12.79 6.05 -13.05
CA ASN A 509 -13.37 4.83 -13.64
C ASN A 509 -12.70 3.53 -13.15
N ALA A 510 -11.40 3.54 -12.89
CA ALA A 510 -10.67 2.32 -12.54
C ALA A 510 -10.49 2.14 -11.03
N TYR A 511 -10.18 3.19 -10.29
CA TYR A 511 -9.77 3.10 -8.89
C TYR A 511 -10.82 3.57 -7.87
N SER A 512 -11.94 4.11 -8.32
CA SER A 512 -13.00 4.63 -7.44
C SER A 512 -14.19 3.70 -7.28
N SER A 513 -14.13 2.47 -7.79
CA SER A 513 -15.18 1.48 -7.62
C SER A 513 -14.90 0.62 -6.39
N PRO A 514 -15.76 0.65 -5.35
CA PRO A 514 -15.60 -0.23 -4.20
C PRO A 514 -15.82 -1.70 -4.61
N SER A 515 -15.04 -2.62 -4.05
CA SER A 515 -15.19 -4.04 -4.30
C SER A 515 -16.40 -4.66 -3.59
N ILE A 516 -16.90 -4.03 -2.53
CA ILE A 516 -18.05 -4.49 -1.75
C ILE A 516 -19.38 -4.17 -2.44
N VAL A 517 -19.47 -3.01 -3.06
CA VAL A 517 -20.68 -2.54 -3.75
C VAL A 517 -20.41 -2.51 -5.24
N LEU A 518 -21.10 -3.35 -5.99
CA LEU A 518 -20.98 -3.42 -7.44
C LEU A 518 -21.97 -2.45 -8.09
N ALA A 519 -21.58 -1.82 -9.18
CA ALA A 519 -22.47 -1.00 -10.00
C ALA A 519 -22.63 -1.64 -11.37
N SER A 520 -23.89 -1.78 -11.80
CA SER A 520 -24.27 -2.15 -13.16
C SER A 520 -24.92 -0.96 -13.85
N TYR A 521 -24.69 -0.81 -15.14
CA TYR A 521 -25.34 0.23 -15.94
C TYR A 521 -26.36 -0.42 -16.86
N GLY A 522 -27.61 0.02 -16.76
CA GLY A 522 -28.68 -0.38 -17.66
C GLY A 522 -28.48 0.18 -19.06
N GLN A 523 -29.23 -0.35 -20.04
CA GLN A 523 -29.19 0.15 -21.42
C GLN A 523 -29.61 1.62 -21.54
N ASP A 524 -30.41 2.09 -20.62
CA ASP A 524 -30.93 3.48 -20.48
C ASP A 524 -29.94 4.41 -19.76
N GLY A 525 -28.74 3.94 -19.44
CA GLY A 525 -27.74 4.70 -18.68
C GLY A 525 -28.06 4.80 -17.18
N SER A 526 -29.15 4.19 -16.71
CA SER A 526 -29.48 4.12 -15.28
C SER A 526 -28.42 3.27 -14.53
N ARG A 527 -27.98 3.74 -13.38
CA ARG A 527 -27.04 3.03 -12.53
C ARG A 527 -27.79 2.18 -11.50
N GLN A 528 -27.62 0.89 -11.58
CA GLN A 528 -28.12 -0.06 -10.60
C GLN A 528 -27.01 -0.49 -9.66
N ILE A 529 -27.22 -0.37 -8.37
CA ILE A 529 -26.26 -0.77 -7.34
C ILE A 529 -26.60 -2.19 -6.89
N LEU A 530 -25.61 -3.08 -6.95
CA LEU A 530 -25.69 -4.46 -6.50
C LEU A 530 -24.97 -4.58 -5.15
N ASP A 531 -25.72 -4.72 -4.08
CA ASP A 531 -25.22 -4.71 -2.70
C ASP A 531 -25.35 -6.07 -2.01
N ASP A 532 -25.10 -7.13 -2.73
CA ASP A 532 -25.28 -8.50 -2.27
C ASP A 532 -24.33 -8.88 -1.13
N PHE A 533 -23.12 -8.36 -1.12
CA PHE A 533 -22.17 -8.67 -0.06
C PHE A 533 -22.64 -8.18 1.31
N ARG A 534 -23.07 -6.94 1.41
CA ARG A 534 -23.59 -6.38 2.66
C ARG A 534 -24.90 -7.04 3.08
N GLU A 535 -25.76 -7.38 2.11
CA GLU A 535 -26.98 -8.14 2.34
C GLU A 535 -26.68 -9.49 3.00
N ALA A 536 -25.73 -10.24 2.47
CA ALA A 536 -25.36 -11.54 3.00
C ALA A 536 -24.72 -11.44 4.41
N TYR A 537 -23.83 -10.49 4.63
CA TYR A 537 -23.19 -10.30 5.94
C TYR A 537 -24.18 -9.78 6.98
N TYR A 538 -25.13 -8.94 6.60
CA TYR A 538 -26.21 -8.53 7.47
C TYR A 538 -27.11 -9.72 7.85
N TRP A 539 -27.42 -10.57 6.88
CA TRP A 539 -28.19 -11.80 7.15
C TRP A 539 -27.47 -12.70 8.13
N LEU A 540 -26.15 -12.91 7.97
CA LEU A 540 -25.34 -13.67 8.91
C LEU A 540 -25.38 -13.07 10.31
N ALA A 541 -25.23 -11.75 10.41
CA ALA A 541 -25.27 -11.06 11.69
C ALA A 541 -26.61 -11.19 12.43
N GLN A 542 -27.74 -11.26 11.71
CA GLN A 542 -29.07 -11.24 12.31
C GLN A 542 -29.68 -12.63 12.50
N ASN A 543 -29.31 -13.61 11.68
CA ASN A 543 -30.01 -14.90 11.61
C ASN A 543 -29.15 -16.09 12.09
N THR A 544 -27.93 -15.86 12.52
CA THR A 544 -27.04 -16.91 13.05
C THR A 544 -26.68 -16.63 14.50
N ASP A 545 -26.26 -17.67 15.23
CA ASP A 545 -25.77 -17.52 16.59
C ASP A 545 -24.47 -16.72 16.64
N ASP A 546 -24.17 -16.07 17.76
CA ASP A 546 -22.98 -15.22 17.90
C ASP A 546 -21.66 -16.00 17.79
N ASP A 547 -21.67 -17.26 18.11
CA ASP A 547 -20.55 -18.19 18.04
C ASP A 547 -20.54 -19.05 16.77
N ALA A 548 -21.42 -18.76 15.80
CA ALA A 548 -21.47 -19.48 14.53
C ALA A 548 -20.15 -19.35 13.76
N ARG A 549 -19.70 -20.47 13.21
CA ARG A 549 -18.46 -20.59 12.48
C ARG A 549 -18.76 -20.69 10.99
N VAL A 550 -18.17 -19.78 10.22
CA VAL A 550 -18.38 -19.68 8.79
C VAL A 550 -17.13 -20.13 8.04
N MET A 551 -17.28 -21.15 7.20
CA MET A 551 -16.23 -21.57 6.28
C MET A 551 -16.39 -20.84 4.95
N SER A 552 -15.35 -20.15 4.53
CA SER A 552 -15.26 -19.50 3.21
C SER A 552 -13.84 -19.59 2.71
N TRP A 553 -13.61 -19.23 1.45
CA TRP A 553 -12.25 -19.05 0.98
C TRP A 553 -11.57 -17.88 1.72
N TRP A 554 -10.27 -17.91 1.87
CA TRP A 554 -9.52 -16.96 2.72
C TRP A 554 -9.75 -15.49 2.35
N ASP A 555 -10.10 -15.18 1.11
CA ASP A 555 -10.34 -13.81 0.64
C ASP A 555 -11.44 -13.06 1.42
N TYR A 556 -12.42 -13.78 1.95
CA TYR A 556 -13.61 -13.18 2.57
C TYR A 556 -13.58 -13.19 4.11
N GLY A 557 -12.53 -13.73 4.70
CA GLY A 557 -12.44 -13.88 6.15
C GLY A 557 -12.50 -12.56 6.91
N TYR A 558 -11.79 -11.55 6.47
CA TYR A 558 -11.81 -10.23 7.11
C TYR A 558 -13.17 -9.53 7.03
N GLN A 559 -13.84 -9.66 5.90
CA GLN A 559 -15.18 -9.07 5.73
C GLN A 559 -16.22 -9.75 6.60
N ILE A 560 -16.20 -11.07 6.70
CA ILE A 560 -17.10 -11.83 7.58
C ILE A 560 -16.85 -11.45 9.03
N ALA A 561 -15.61 -11.41 9.48
CA ALA A 561 -15.28 -11.03 10.85
C ALA A 561 -15.61 -9.55 11.14
N GLY A 562 -15.40 -8.66 10.20
CA GLY A 562 -15.63 -7.22 10.35
C GLY A 562 -17.11 -6.81 10.23
N MET A 563 -17.81 -7.28 9.22
CA MET A 563 -19.19 -6.89 8.94
C MET A 563 -20.22 -7.79 9.59
N ALA A 564 -20.05 -9.11 9.51
CA ALA A 564 -20.99 -10.06 10.11
C ALA A 564 -20.69 -10.35 11.58
N ASN A 565 -19.50 -10.03 12.07
CA ASN A 565 -19.04 -10.32 13.42
C ASN A 565 -19.18 -11.82 13.79
N ARG A 566 -18.78 -12.69 12.87
CA ARG A 566 -18.82 -14.14 13.02
C ARG A 566 -17.43 -14.74 12.93
N THR A 567 -17.24 -15.90 13.57
CA THR A 567 -15.98 -16.63 13.56
C THR A 567 -15.70 -17.20 12.17
N THR A 568 -14.47 -17.05 11.71
CA THR A 568 -14.00 -17.58 10.42
C THR A 568 -12.92 -18.62 10.62
N LEU A 569 -12.81 -19.56 9.68
CA LEU A 569 -11.77 -20.59 9.70
C LEU A 569 -10.45 -20.09 9.14
N VAL A 570 -10.51 -19.28 8.11
CA VAL A 570 -9.35 -18.71 7.43
C VAL A 570 -9.61 -17.24 7.08
N ASP A 571 -8.56 -16.44 7.00
CA ASP A 571 -8.66 -15.03 6.60
C ASP A 571 -7.49 -14.60 5.67
N ASN A 572 -7.46 -13.35 5.30
CA ASN A 572 -6.48 -12.79 4.35
C ASN A 572 -5.04 -12.73 4.90
N ASN A 573 -4.81 -13.01 6.17
CA ASN A 573 -3.45 -13.00 6.73
C ASN A 573 -2.58 -14.18 6.25
N THR A 574 -3.18 -15.29 5.83
CA THR A 574 -2.50 -16.47 5.23
C THR A 574 -1.26 -16.97 6.00
N TRP A 575 -1.25 -16.87 7.32
CA TRP A 575 -0.10 -17.30 8.14
C TRP A 575 -0.01 -18.82 8.28
N ASN A 576 -1.15 -19.52 8.22
CA ASN A 576 -1.21 -20.98 8.35
C ASN A 576 -1.64 -21.62 7.02
N ASN A 577 -0.67 -22.02 6.23
CA ASN A 577 -0.88 -22.61 4.92
C ASN A 577 -1.65 -23.95 5.00
N SER A 578 -1.36 -24.77 6.01
CA SER A 578 -2.02 -26.07 6.19
C SER A 578 -3.52 -25.92 6.45
N HIS A 579 -3.94 -24.92 7.19
CA HIS A 579 -5.35 -24.65 7.43
C HIS A 579 -6.10 -24.17 6.20
N ILE A 580 -5.46 -23.32 5.39
CA ILE A 580 -6.00 -22.90 4.09
C ILE A 580 -6.08 -24.08 3.13
N ALA A 581 -5.07 -24.96 3.11
CA ALA A 581 -5.07 -26.17 2.31
C ALA A 581 -6.19 -27.14 2.75
N LEU A 582 -6.50 -27.21 4.03
CA LEU A 582 -7.60 -28.02 4.55
C LEU A 582 -8.97 -27.50 4.08
N VAL A 583 -9.18 -26.20 4.09
CA VAL A 583 -10.39 -25.58 3.52
C VAL A 583 -10.48 -25.80 2.01
N GLY A 584 -9.37 -25.66 1.30
CA GLY A 584 -9.28 -25.95 -0.14
C GLY A 584 -9.59 -27.43 -0.45
N LYS A 585 -9.12 -28.36 0.38
CA LYS A 585 -9.45 -29.77 0.28
C LYS A 585 -10.95 -30.04 0.51
N ALA A 586 -11.56 -29.39 1.49
CA ALA A 586 -13.00 -29.50 1.74
C ALA A 586 -13.82 -29.01 0.53
N MET A 587 -13.43 -27.89 -0.07
CA MET A 587 -14.10 -27.36 -1.26
C MET A 587 -13.87 -28.19 -2.53
N SER A 588 -12.73 -28.85 -2.63
CA SER A 588 -12.36 -29.68 -3.80
C SER A 588 -12.88 -31.12 -3.73
N SER A 589 -13.21 -31.60 -2.54
CA SER A 589 -13.68 -32.98 -2.33
C SER A 589 -15.17 -33.14 -2.65
N ASN A 590 -15.64 -34.37 -2.70
CA ASN A 590 -17.07 -34.65 -2.76
C ASN A 590 -17.77 -34.26 -1.46
N GLU A 591 -19.10 -34.18 -1.47
CA GLU A 591 -19.89 -33.75 -0.31
C GLU A 591 -19.64 -34.57 0.94
N THR A 592 -19.49 -35.88 0.81
CA THR A 592 -19.30 -36.78 1.96
C THR A 592 -17.95 -36.58 2.62
N ALA A 593 -16.87 -36.52 1.85
CA ALA A 593 -15.54 -36.24 2.39
C ALA A 593 -15.44 -34.81 2.97
N ALA A 594 -16.03 -33.83 2.30
CA ALA A 594 -16.11 -32.46 2.78
C ALA A 594 -16.89 -32.35 4.09
N TYR A 595 -17.97 -33.12 4.25
CA TYR A 595 -18.74 -33.15 5.48
C TYR A 595 -17.92 -33.69 6.68
N GLY A 596 -17.08 -34.71 6.44
CA GLY A 596 -16.15 -35.18 7.46
C GLY A 596 -15.18 -34.09 7.93
N ILE A 597 -14.64 -33.33 7.01
CA ILE A 597 -13.73 -32.20 7.31
C ILE A 597 -14.48 -31.06 8.02
N MET A 598 -15.66 -30.71 7.54
CA MET A 598 -16.47 -29.64 8.16
C MET A 598 -16.92 -30.00 9.57
N THR A 599 -17.26 -31.27 9.82
CA THR A 599 -17.64 -31.75 11.16
C THR A 599 -16.41 -31.71 12.10
N ALA A 600 -15.25 -32.12 11.64
CA ALA A 600 -14.01 -32.06 12.43
C ALA A 600 -13.62 -30.61 12.80
N LEU A 601 -13.97 -29.63 11.97
CA LEU A 601 -13.71 -28.21 12.21
C LEU A 601 -14.89 -27.48 12.87
N ASP A 602 -15.97 -28.17 13.23
CA ASP A 602 -17.20 -27.59 13.81
C ASP A 602 -17.80 -26.45 12.94
N VAL A 603 -17.80 -26.58 11.65
CA VAL A 603 -18.37 -25.59 10.74
C VAL A 603 -19.89 -25.57 10.83
N ASP A 604 -20.49 -24.40 11.02
CA ASP A 604 -21.94 -24.22 11.06
C ASP A 604 -22.52 -23.75 9.72
N TYR A 605 -21.78 -22.89 9.01
CA TYR A 605 -22.19 -22.30 7.72
C TYR A 605 -21.04 -22.31 6.72
N VAL A 606 -21.40 -22.42 5.46
CA VAL A 606 -20.46 -22.28 4.33
C VAL A 606 -20.92 -21.13 3.45
N LEU A 607 -20.04 -20.21 3.14
CA LEU A 607 -20.29 -19.06 2.28
C LEU A 607 -19.53 -19.23 0.96
N VAL A 608 -20.23 -19.06 -0.15
CA VAL A 608 -19.67 -19.15 -1.51
C VAL A 608 -20.10 -17.94 -2.32
N ILE A 609 -19.18 -17.42 -3.11
CA ILE A 609 -19.46 -16.33 -4.07
C ILE A 609 -19.67 -16.95 -5.45
N PHE A 610 -20.79 -16.59 -6.07
CA PHE A 610 -21.19 -17.09 -7.37
C PHE A 610 -21.60 -15.94 -8.30
N GLY A 611 -20.94 -15.80 -9.42
CA GLY A 611 -21.13 -14.70 -10.36
C GLY A 611 -21.86 -15.06 -11.66
N GLY A 612 -22.34 -16.30 -11.79
CA GLY A 612 -22.90 -16.81 -13.03
C GLY A 612 -24.20 -16.14 -13.48
N VAL A 613 -24.94 -15.53 -12.58
CA VAL A 613 -26.21 -14.82 -12.90
C VAL A 613 -25.95 -13.43 -13.46
N ILE A 614 -25.02 -12.69 -12.86
CA ILE A 614 -24.74 -11.29 -13.22
C ILE A 614 -23.53 -11.11 -14.12
N GLY A 615 -22.76 -12.18 -14.39
CA GLY A 615 -21.52 -12.10 -15.15
C GLY A 615 -20.32 -11.59 -14.37
N TYR A 616 -20.30 -11.73 -13.04
CA TYR A 616 -19.18 -11.36 -12.18
C TYR A 616 -18.06 -12.39 -12.26
N SER A 617 -16.89 -11.97 -12.74
CA SER A 617 -15.74 -12.86 -12.98
C SER A 617 -14.89 -13.16 -11.74
N GLY A 618 -15.10 -12.45 -10.64
CA GLY A 618 -14.38 -12.64 -9.38
C GLY A 618 -14.97 -13.72 -8.47
N ASP A 619 -15.74 -14.65 -8.99
CA ASP A 619 -16.38 -15.74 -8.25
C ASP A 619 -15.42 -16.86 -7.84
N ASP A 620 -15.86 -17.70 -6.91
CA ASP A 620 -15.04 -18.78 -6.37
C ASP A 620 -14.71 -19.87 -7.38
N ILE A 621 -15.53 -20.06 -8.40
CA ILE A 621 -15.23 -21.07 -9.45
C ILE A 621 -14.02 -20.66 -10.28
N ASN A 622 -13.85 -19.37 -10.55
CA ASN A 622 -12.65 -18.88 -11.25
C ASN A 622 -11.38 -18.99 -10.38
N LYS A 623 -11.52 -18.95 -9.07
CA LYS A 623 -10.43 -19.16 -8.11
C LYS A 623 -10.20 -20.64 -7.76
N PHE A 624 -11.08 -21.52 -8.20
CA PHE A 624 -11.10 -22.93 -7.78
C PHE A 624 -9.81 -23.68 -8.11
N LEU A 625 -9.17 -23.42 -9.23
CA LEU A 625 -7.88 -24.04 -9.56
C LEU A 625 -6.79 -23.74 -8.53
N TRP A 626 -6.79 -22.54 -7.96
CA TRP A 626 -5.87 -22.19 -6.88
C TRP A 626 -6.19 -22.93 -5.59
N MET A 627 -7.48 -23.15 -5.28
CA MET A 627 -7.90 -23.98 -4.15
C MET A 627 -7.38 -25.40 -4.31
N VAL A 628 -7.51 -25.97 -5.50
CA VAL A 628 -7.02 -27.31 -5.83
C VAL A 628 -5.50 -27.40 -5.73
N ARG A 629 -4.75 -26.45 -6.27
CA ARG A 629 -3.29 -26.42 -6.21
C ARG A 629 -2.75 -26.31 -4.79
N ILE A 630 -3.37 -25.45 -3.98
CA ILE A 630 -3.00 -25.30 -2.57
C ILE A 630 -3.30 -26.58 -1.79
N ALA A 631 -4.46 -27.20 -2.03
CA ALA A 631 -4.81 -28.47 -1.42
C ALA A 631 -3.90 -29.63 -1.85
N GLU A 632 -3.52 -29.69 -3.12
CA GLU A 632 -2.57 -30.68 -3.63
C GLU A 632 -1.19 -30.54 -3.00
N GLY A 633 -0.73 -29.32 -2.76
CA GLY A 633 0.57 -29.07 -2.11
C GLY A 633 0.71 -29.72 -0.74
N GLU A 634 -0.37 -29.78 0.05
CA GLU A 634 -0.39 -30.39 1.37
C GLU A 634 -0.94 -31.85 1.35
N HIS A 635 -1.85 -32.16 0.44
CA HIS A 635 -2.55 -33.45 0.35
C HIS A 635 -2.42 -34.13 -1.03
N PRO A 636 -1.20 -34.42 -1.53
CA PRO A 636 -0.99 -34.91 -2.88
C PRO A 636 -1.57 -36.30 -3.15
N LYS A 637 -1.85 -37.08 -2.10
CA LYS A 637 -2.45 -38.43 -2.23
C LYS A 637 -3.95 -38.41 -2.47
N GLU A 638 -4.63 -37.37 -2.02
CA GLU A 638 -6.09 -37.27 -2.04
C GLU A 638 -6.60 -36.30 -3.09
N ILE A 639 -5.87 -35.21 -3.36
CA ILE A 639 -6.23 -34.17 -4.35
C ILE A 639 -5.14 -34.04 -5.37
N ARG A 640 -5.51 -34.13 -6.67
CA ARG A 640 -4.62 -33.92 -7.81
C ARG A 640 -5.26 -32.97 -8.79
N GLU A 641 -4.53 -31.95 -9.22
CA GLU A 641 -5.01 -30.94 -10.16
C GLU A 641 -5.44 -31.58 -11.50
N SER A 642 -4.71 -32.60 -11.95
CA SER A 642 -5.00 -33.30 -13.20
C SER A 642 -6.41 -33.91 -13.28
N ASP A 643 -6.99 -34.29 -12.14
CA ASP A 643 -8.30 -34.92 -12.08
C ASP A 643 -9.45 -33.94 -12.38
N TYR A 644 -9.19 -32.64 -12.30
CA TYR A 644 -10.16 -31.56 -12.54
C TYR A 644 -10.14 -31.04 -13.98
N PHE A 645 -9.21 -31.50 -14.79
CA PHE A 645 -9.13 -31.18 -16.20
C PHE A 645 -9.75 -32.30 -17.05
N THR A 646 -10.23 -31.93 -18.24
CA THR A 646 -10.66 -32.89 -19.24
C THR A 646 -9.44 -33.65 -19.84
N ASP A 647 -9.67 -34.72 -20.55
CA ASP A 647 -8.60 -35.49 -21.27
C ASP A 647 -7.82 -34.60 -22.24
N ARG A 648 -8.40 -33.50 -22.71
CA ARG A 648 -7.76 -32.49 -23.56
C ARG A 648 -6.99 -31.40 -22.78
N GLY A 649 -7.01 -31.45 -21.45
CA GLY A 649 -6.35 -30.46 -20.58
C GLY A 649 -7.13 -29.15 -20.41
N GLU A 650 -8.44 -29.17 -20.67
CA GLU A 650 -9.30 -27.97 -20.49
C GLU A 650 -10.07 -28.02 -19.18
N PHE A 651 -10.22 -26.87 -18.53
CA PHE A 651 -11.08 -26.70 -17.37
C PHE A 651 -12.47 -26.26 -17.83
N ARG A 652 -13.45 -27.19 -17.75
CA ARG A 652 -14.81 -26.97 -18.25
C ARG A 652 -15.86 -27.35 -17.21
N VAL A 653 -16.91 -26.53 -17.15
CA VAL A 653 -18.07 -26.74 -16.25
C VAL A 653 -19.31 -27.30 -16.97
N ASP A 654 -19.21 -27.53 -18.28
CA ASP A 654 -20.27 -28.09 -19.11
C ASP A 654 -20.32 -29.63 -19.00
N SER A 655 -21.17 -30.24 -19.82
CA SER A 655 -21.34 -31.71 -19.85
C SER A 655 -20.07 -32.49 -20.24
N GLU A 656 -19.12 -31.87 -20.91
CA GLU A 656 -17.83 -32.45 -21.28
C GLU A 656 -16.77 -32.29 -20.17
N GLY A 657 -17.09 -31.63 -19.08
CA GLY A 657 -16.18 -31.42 -17.96
C GLY A 657 -15.82 -32.70 -17.23
N SER A 658 -14.71 -32.66 -16.44
CA SER A 658 -14.29 -33.78 -15.61
C SER A 658 -15.39 -34.19 -14.62
N SER A 659 -15.60 -35.48 -14.44
CA SER A 659 -16.55 -36.00 -13.44
C SER A 659 -16.19 -35.59 -12.01
N THR A 660 -14.90 -35.46 -11.70
CA THR A 660 -14.45 -35.00 -10.38
C THR A 660 -14.85 -33.56 -10.15
N LEU A 661 -14.69 -32.67 -11.12
CA LEU A 661 -15.12 -31.27 -11.03
C LEU A 661 -16.63 -31.15 -10.89
N LEU A 662 -17.41 -31.87 -11.69
CA LEU A 662 -18.88 -31.79 -11.66
C LEU A 662 -19.51 -32.37 -10.39
N ASN A 663 -18.77 -33.13 -9.61
CA ASN A 663 -19.24 -33.70 -8.34
C ASN A 663 -18.54 -33.12 -7.11
N CYS A 664 -17.67 -32.12 -7.27
CA CYS A 664 -17.00 -31.48 -6.14
C CYS A 664 -17.96 -30.59 -5.36
N LEU A 665 -17.62 -30.31 -4.10
CA LEU A 665 -18.44 -29.46 -3.24
C LEU A 665 -18.62 -28.06 -3.80
N MET A 666 -17.56 -27.45 -4.34
CA MET A 666 -17.60 -26.11 -4.92
C MET A 666 -18.62 -26.01 -6.06
N TYR A 667 -18.60 -26.97 -7.00
CA TYR A 667 -19.57 -27.01 -8.09
C TYR A 667 -20.99 -27.14 -7.59
N LYS A 668 -21.23 -28.04 -6.64
CA LYS A 668 -22.56 -28.26 -6.06
C LYS A 668 -23.09 -27.05 -5.31
N LEU A 669 -22.25 -26.39 -4.52
CA LEU A 669 -22.66 -25.18 -3.80
C LEU A 669 -22.92 -23.99 -4.72
N SER A 670 -22.11 -23.84 -5.77
CA SER A 670 -22.26 -22.75 -6.71
C SER A 670 -23.48 -22.91 -7.60
N TYR A 671 -23.76 -24.11 -8.08
CA TYR A 671 -24.83 -24.38 -9.06
C TYR A 671 -26.06 -25.06 -8.49
N TYR A 672 -26.22 -25.11 -7.19
CA TYR A 672 -27.42 -25.68 -6.56
C TYR A 672 -28.67 -24.91 -6.97
N ARG A 673 -29.69 -25.61 -7.54
CA ARG A 673 -30.91 -25.06 -8.13
C ARG A 673 -30.70 -24.11 -9.32
N PHE A 674 -29.48 -23.88 -9.76
CA PHE A 674 -29.18 -23.02 -10.90
C PHE A 674 -29.61 -23.66 -12.22
N GLY A 675 -29.58 -24.98 -12.33
CA GLY A 675 -29.98 -25.71 -13.53
C GLY A 675 -31.43 -25.47 -13.96
N GLU A 676 -32.32 -25.10 -13.04
CA GLU A 676 -33.74 -24.78 -13.31
C GLU A 676 -33.94 -23.30 -13.62
N LEU A 677 -32.97 -22.44 -13.30
CA LEU A 677 -33.09 -20.99 -13.44
C LEU A 677 -32.93 -20.57 -14.91
N LYS A 678 -33.91 -19.87 -15.42
CA LYS A 678 -33.87 -19.25 -16.75
C LYS A 678 -33.61 -17.75 -16.59
N LEU A 679 -32.44 -17.33 -17.01
CA LEU A 679 -32.00 -15.95 -16.85
C LEU A 679 -32.60 -15.01 -17.89
N ASP A 680 -32.81 -15.50 -19.13
CA ASP A 680 -33.28 -14.71 -20.24
C ASP A 680 -34.14 -15.57 -21.21
N PHE A 681 -34.98 -14.94 -22.01
CA PHE A 681 -35.80 -15.65 -23.00
C PHE A 681 -34.96 -16.34 -24.09
N ARG A 682 -33.76 -15.86 -24.35
CA ARG A 682 -32.86 -16.36 -25.41
C ARG A 682 -31.89 -17.46 -24.93
N THR A 683 -31.72 -17.63 -23.62
CA THR A 683 -30.76 -18.59 -23.07
C THR A 683 -31.49 -19.82 -22.51
N PRO A 684 -30.91 -21.02 -22.64
CA PRO A 684 -31.46 -22.21 -22.00
C PRO A 684 -31.38 -22.13 -20.47
N PRO A 685 -32.18 -22.91 -19.73
CA PRO A 685 -32.05 -23.00 -18.29
C PRO A 685 -30.67 -23.49 -17.88
N GLY A 686 -30.09 -22.90 -16.82
CA GLY A 686 -28.76 -23.27 -16.32
C GLY A 686 -27.60 -22.68 -17.13
N PHE A 687 -27.82 -21.59 -17.83
CA PHE A 687 -26.78 -20.88 -18.56
C PHE A 687 -25.95 -19.98 -17.64
N ASP A 688 -24.66 -20.23 -17.57
CA ASP A 688 -23.71 -19.42 -16.81
C ASP A 688 -23.19 -18.26 -17.67
N ARG A 689 -23.51 -17.04 -17.31
CA ARG A 689 -23.10 -15.82 -18.05
C ARG A 689 -21.59 -15.53 -17.95
N THR A 690 -20.96 -15.91 -16.84
CA THR A 690 -19.52 -15.64 -16.66
C THR A 690 -18.66 -16.55 -17.56
N ARG A 691 -19.04 -17.82 -17.65
CA ARG A 691 -18.33 -18.82 -18.46
C ARG A 691 -18.94 -19.02 -19.84
N ASN A 692 -20.10 -18.40 -20.08
CA ASN A 692 -20.81 -18.44 -21.36
C ASN A 692 -21.13 -19.86 -21.86
N THR A 693 -21.50 -20.74 -20.93
CA THR A 693 -21.83 -22.16 -21.21
C THR A 693 -23.02 -22.61 -20.35
N VAL A 694 -23.66 -23.69 -20.76
CA VAL A 694 -24.68 -24.36 -19.95
C VAL A 694 -23.97 -25.32 -19.01
N ILE A 695 -24.38 -25.37 -17.75
CA ILE A 695 -23.80 -26.29 -16.74
C ILE A 695 -24.04 -27.76 -17.11
N GLY A 696 -23.07 -28.62 -16.79
CA GLY A 696 -23.13 -30.04 -17.15
C GLY A 696 -24.04 -30.87 -16.26
N ASN A 697 -23.90 -30.75 -14.95
CA ASN A 697 -24.70 -31.47 -13.98
C ASN A 697 -25.78 -30.56 -13.40
N LYS A 698 -27.06 -30.77 -13.80
CA LYS A 698 -28.19 -29.93 -13.38
C LYS A 698 -28.99 -30.55 -12.24
N ASP A 699 -29.08 -31.87 -12.19
CA ASP A 699 -29.92 -32.61 -11.26
C ASP A 699 -29.07 -33.25 -10.16
N PHE A 700 -28.78 -32.50 -9.12
CA PHE A 700 -28.14 -33.01 -7.93
C PHE A 700 -28.81 -32.47 -6.66
N LYS A 701 -28.72 -33.21 -5.58
CA LYS A 701 -29.27 -32.83 -4.29
C LYS A 701 -28.15 -32.77 -3.25
N LEU A 702 -28.27 -31.80 -2.35
CA LEU A 702 -27.39 -31.71 -1.19
C LEU A 702 -27.94 -32.62 -0.06
N THR A 703 -27.10 -33.49 0.44
CA THR A 703 -27.45 -34.41 1.52
C THR A 703 -27.11 -33.86 2.90
N TYR A 704 -25.90 -33.35 3.04
CA TYR A 704 -25.31 -32.89 4.30
C TYR A 704 -25.42 -31.40 4.55
N LEU A 705 -25.69 -30.63 3.52
CA LEU A 705 -25.87 -29.18 3.59
C LEU A 705 -27.30 -28.82 3.15
N GLU A 706 -27.78 -27.70 3.63
CA GLU A 706 -29.03 -27.09 3.14
C GLU A 706 -28.81 -25.62 2.86
N GLU A 707 -29.47 -25.09 1.83
CA GLU A 707 -29.40 -23.68 1.50
C GLU A 707 -30.06 -22.86 2.61
N ALA A 708 -29.26 -22.00 3.26
CA ALA A 708 -29.75 -21.12 4.31
C ALA A 708 -30.22 -19.79 3.73
N TYR A 709 -29.42 -19.21 2.83
CA TYR A 709 -29.71 -17.93 2.21
C TYR A 709 -29.01 -17.78 0.84
N THR A 710 -29.67 -17.14 -0.08
CA THR A 710 -29.10 -16.71 -1.37
C THR A 710 -29.51 -15.25 -1.57
N THR A 711 -28.57 -14.39 -1.92
CA THR A 711 -28.81 -12.96 -2.12
C THR A 711 -29.69 -12.69 -3.34
N GLU A 712 -30.22 -11.46 -3.49
CA GLU A 712 -31.14 -11.08 -4.54
C GLU A 712 -30.63 -11.42 -5.95
N HIS A 713 -29.33 -11.19 -6.21
CA HIS A 713 -28.70 -11.43 -7.51
C HIS A 713 -27.89 -12.73 -7.58
N TRP A 714 -28.07 -13.61 -6.64
CA TRP A 714 -27.34 -14.90 -6.53
C TRP A 714 -25.81 -14.74 -6.40
N LEU A 715 -25.32 -13.60 -6.00
CA LEU A 715 -23.88 -13.37 -5.89
C LEU A 715 -23.28 -14.10 -4.68
N VAL A 716 -23.93 -14.05 -3.54
CA VAL A 716 -23.48 -14.71 -2.31
C VAL A 716 -24.47 -15.79 -1.91
N ARG A 717 -23.97 -16.99 -1.68
CA ARG A 717 -24.77 -18.12 -1.27
C ARG A 717 -24.28 -18.68 0.05
N ILE A 718 -25.18 -18.84 0.99
CA ILE A 718 -24.90 -19.34 2.34
C ILE A 718 -25.63 -20.66 2.55
N TYR A 719 -24.88 -21.67 2.98
CA TYR A 719 -25.37 -23.00 3.26
C TYR A 719 -25.16 -23.36 4.73
N ARG A 720 -26.15 -23.96 5.35
CA ARG A 720 -26.04 -24.50 6.71
C ARG A 720 -25.58 -25.96 6.65
N VAL A 721 -24.61 -26.30 7.47
CA VAL A 721 -24.14 -27.68 7.67
C VAL A 721 -25.07 -28.37 8.64
N LYS A 722 -25.61 -29.51 8.25
CA LYS A 722 -26.48 -30.29 9.11
C LYS A 722 -25.69 -31.00 10.21
N LYS A 723 -26.17 -30.96 11.44
CA LYS A 723 -25.52 -31.63 12.55
C LYS A 723 -25.82 -33.15 12.52
N PRO A 724 -24.93 -34.02 13.03
CA PRO A 724 -25.13 -35.47 13.02
C PRO A 724 -26.48 -35.93 13.63
N ASP A 725 -26.95 -35.24 14.66
CA ASP A 725 -28.22 -35.53 15.32
C ASP A 725 -29.46 -35.33 14.43
N GLU A 726 -29.34 -34.52 13.39
CA GLU A 726 -30.46 -34.20 12.48
C GLU A 726 -30.74 -35.35 11.49
N PHE A 727 -29.79 -36.24 11.23
CA PHE A 727 -29.98 -37.41 10.37
C PHE A 727 -30.79 -38.51 11.03
N ASN A 728 -30.80 -38.60 12.35
CA ASN A 728 -31.51 -39.59 13.11
C ASN A 728 -32.94 -39.17 13.50
N ARG A 729 -33.36 -37.96 13.18
CA ARG A 729 -34.71 -37.46 13.43
C ARG A 729 -35.63 -37.77 12.26
N PRO A 730 -36.85 -38.35 12.50
CA PRO A 730 -37.84 -38.49 11.45
C PRO A 730 -38.18 -37.09 10.89
N ARG A 731 -38.19 -36.95 9.58
CA ARG A 731 -38.53 -35.69 8.90
C ARG A 731 -39.95 -35.26 9.34
N ILE A 732 -40.03 -34.20 10.14
CA ILE A 732 -41.28 -33.54 10.46
C ILE A 732 -41.68 -32.73 9.21
N PRO A 733 -42.87 -32.97 8.65
CA PRO A 733 -43.35 -32.23 7.50
C PRO A 733 -43.33 -30.73 7.78
N VAL A 734 -42.94 -29.93 6.77
CA VAL A 734 -42.83 -28.46 6.87
C VAL A 734 -44.08 -27.78 7.42
N SER A 735 -45.25 -28.42 7.23
CA SER A 735 -46.53 -27.96 7.76
C SER A 735 -46.66 -28.00 9.30
N GLN A 736 -45.78 -28.74 9.99
CA GLN A 736 -45.81 -28.86 11.46
C GLN A 736 -44.65 -28.12 12.15
N ARG A 737 -43.72 -27.51 11.43
CA ARG A 737 -42.73 -26.62 12.02
C ARG A 737 -43.44 -25.38 12.55
N LYS A 738 -43.71 -25.33 13.87
CA LYS A 738 -44.07 -24.07 14.52
C LYS A 738 -42.90 -23.10 14.29
N VAL A 739 -43.07 -22.23 13.30
CA VAL A 739 -42.21 -21.07 13.08
C VAL A 739 -42.34 -20.22 14.34
N ARG A 740 -41.38 -20.32 15.25
CA ARG A 740 -41.18 -19.30 16.28
C ARG A 740 -40.78 -18.03 15.59
N ARG A 741 -41.78 -17.36 14.99
CA ARG A 741 -41.62 -15.98 14.56
C ARG A 741 -41.38 -15.15 15.82
N ARG A 742 -40.15 -14.84 16.14
CA ARG A 742 -39.85 -13.61 16.86
C ARG A 742 -40.20 -12.47 15.89
N ASN A 743 -41.42 -11.98 15.98
CA ASN A 743 -41.81 -10.74 15.36
C ASN A 743 -41.07 -9.61 16.08
N VAL A 744 -39.86 -9.32 15.66
CA VAL A 744 -39.18 -8.10 16.01
C VAL A 744 -39.49 -7.10 14.90
N PHE A 745 -40.65 -6.46 15.02
CA PHE A 745 -40.88 -5.22 14.28
C PHE A 745 -40.01 -4.13 14.92
N ILE A 746 -38.82 -3.93 14.39
CA ILE A 746 -38.03 -2.75 14.71
C ILE A 746 -38.68 -1.58 13.96
N THR A 747 -39.50 -0.80 14.63
CA THR A 747 -40.04 0.41 14.07
C THR A 747 -38.90 1.45 13.95
N LYS A 748 -38.93 2.24 12.90
CA LYS A 748 -38.02 3.34 12.58
C LYS A 748 -37.73 4.31 13.76
N LYS A 749 -38.57 4.23 14.81
CA LYS A 749 -38.49 5.06 16.02
C LYS A 749 -37.44 4.55 17.03
N GLU A 750 -37.06 3.28 16.98
CA GLU A 750 -36.09 2.69 17.91
C GLU A 750 -34.64 2.87 17.44
N LEU A 751 -34.42 3.05 16.13
CA LEU A 751 -33.11 3.34 15.57
C LEU A 751 -32.56 4.73 15.97
N TYR A 752 -33.43 5.66 16.37
CA TYR A 752 -33.06 7.01 16.80
C TYR A 752 -33.13 7.23 18.32
N SER A 753 -33.54 6.25 19.12
CA SER A 753 -33.72 6.41 20.57
C SER A 753 -32.51 5.97 21.42
N ASP A 754 -31.48 5.40 20.81
CA ASP A 754 -30.30 4.93 21.58
C ASP A 754 -29.40 6.05 22.12
N HIS A 755 -29.64 7.30 21.71
CA HIS A 755 -28.89 8.43 22.26
C HIS A 755 -29.40 8.89 23.65
N ASP A 756 -30.60 8.49 24.07
CA ASP A 756 -31.18 8.96 25.34
C ASP A 756 -31.18 7.92 26.46
N THR A 757 -30.98 6.64 26.14
CA THR A 757 -30.99 5.56 27.14
C THR A 757 -29.64 5.39 27.88
N SER A 758 -28.55 5.90 27.33
CA SER A 758 -27.25 5.85 28.00
C SER A 758 -27.15 6.76 29.23
N LYS A 759 -27.94 7.85 29.26
CA LYS A 759 -28.00 8.77 30.42
C LYS A 759 -28.88 8.23 31.54
N LYS A 760 -29.92 7.45 31.25
CA LYS A 760 -30.82 6.90 32.30
C LYS A 760 -30.27 5.67 33.01
N ARG A 761 -29.39 4.90 32.37
CA ARG A 761 -28.76 3.73 33.01
C ARG A 761 -27.63 4.07 34.00
N ARG A 762 -26.99 5.26 33.88
CA ARG A 762 -26.00 5.72 34.86
C ARG A 762 -26.60 6.23 36.19
N GLY A 763 -27.89 6.56 36.23
CA GLY A 763 -28.61 6.97 37.45
C GLY A 763 -29.13 5.82 38.28
N ALA A 764 -29.32 4.62 37.72
CA ALA A 764 -29.99 3.50 38.40
C ALA A 764 -29.04 2.54 39.13
N ILE A 765 -27.70 2.68 38.96
CA ILE A 765 -26.70 1.74 39.53
C ILE A 765 -26.21 2.20 40.92
N LYS A 766 -26.62 3.37 41.43
CA LYS A 766 -26.09 3.93 42.69
C LYS A 766 -26.76 3.45 43.97
N ASN A 767 -27.83 2.65 43.94
CA ASN A 767 -28.53 2.22 45.14
C ASN A 767 -28.92 0.72 45.13
N ARG A 768 -27.94 -0.18 45.16
CA ARG A 768 -28.18 -1.54 45.66
C ARG A 768 -27.01 -1.98 46.55
N PRO A 769 -27.27 -2.46 47.77
CA PRO A 769 -26.20 -2.94 48.65
C PRO A 769 -25.66 -4.26 48.15
N VAL A 770 -24.34 -4.38 48.08
CA VAL A 770 -23.62 -5.61 47.73
C VAL A 770 -23.68 -6.56 48.89
N VAL A 771 -24.44 -7.66 48.77
CA VAL A 771 -24.36 -8.79 49.69
C VAL A 771 -23.27 -9.72 49.20
N VAL A 772 -22.12 -9.69 49.83
CA VAL A 772 -21.02 -10.64 49.62
C VAL A 772 -21.36 -11.94 50.32
N LYS A 773 -21.72 -12.98 49.58
CA LYS A 773 -21.74 -14.37 50.08
C LYS A 773 -20.34 -14.96 49.90
N GLY A 774 -19.63 -15.11 51.02
CA GLY A 774 -18.36 -15.81 51.08
C GLY A 774 -18.54 -17.31 50.82
N HIS A 775 -17.82 -17.85 49.85
CA HIS A 775 -17.62 -19.29 49.69
C HIS A 775 -16.28 -19.69 50.31
N ARG A 776 -16.33 -20.48 51.36
CA ARG A 776 -15.18 -21.20 51.92
C ARG A 776 -14.86 -22.40 51.03
N PRO A 777 -13.61 -22.67 50.72
CA PRO A 777 -13.23 -23.91 50.04
C PRO A 777 -13.21 -25.07 51.06
N LYS A 778 -13.84 -26.17 50.71
CA LYS A 778 -13.71 -27.46 51.42
C LYS A 778 -12.40 -28.14 51.02
N ALA A 779 -11.57 -28.46 52.02
CA ALA A 779 -10.42 -29.31 51.88
C ALA A 779 -10.82 -30.75 51.54
N LYS A 780 -10.08 -31.39 50.66
CA LYS A 780 -10.11 -32.84 50.46
C LYS A 780 -9.04 -33.50 51.32
N PRO A 781 -9.33 -34.65 51.96
CA PRO A 781 -8.31 -35.47 52.60
C PRO A 781 -7.71 -36.48 51.62
N THR A 782 -6.41 -36.65 51.72
CA THR A 782 -5.49 -37.70 51.21
C THR A 782 -5.59 -38.08 49.75
#